data_13cc5e9ebdf71e2f19c5cf40fe47619f
#
_entry.id   13cc5e9ebdf71e2f19c5cf40fe47619f
#
_cell.length_a   1.000
_cell.length_b   1.000
_cell.length_c   1.000
_cell.angle_alpha   90.00
_cell.angle_beta   90.00
_cell.angle_gamma   90.00
#
_symmetry.space_group_name_H-M   'P 1'
#
loop_
_entity.id
_entity.type
_entity.pdbx_description
1 polymer ?
#
loop_
_entity_poly.entity_id
_entity_poly.type
_entity_poly.pdbx_seq_one_letter_code
_entity_poly.pdbx_strand_id
1 'polypeptide(L)'
;MKKWIWVTVLEIILGSLILSESSFLLKGIYILIGIWTFVLHFRSKEQLFWVFMILIFVGLRSYQVYHPTVVPEGELAGIVRLNRDDLKINGDFVTGIAELELPSSKHKVLFQYKMHSEKERAVFEEEEANLTLSVIGKSKPVNEPKNRGDFNAPSYYRSIGILRVFEVKGFKQMANTPSWMSLFQNLRRIFYLKINKQPESFVRTYALLLLFGKTKDADATVIGHYKRLGIMHVLAISGLHITLFIHMLEKVLWKWKITRETSVAVTIIGLVIYGYFIHWNISGTRAILMYILAQSSKKFHLKLTTADCLGILFLLSLFYRTSIIENVAFQLSYGLTAILLLTSYFAQHNLQGKWKKTIWIAFLTPIIALPLICHYFFTWNLLSVLLAGLVVLLFESILIPGILLYALAVVIEWGWISNGIVFFLDTLLNGLNHIFAFCEQFLFLRFTFGTWSTITWMLYWITLYGALVCYEKSWFRPYSSVVFAIGSCLIALSISYHLHEQIIFLSTGSQVSVLYIPKGFNHATLILRGGNSFIDSKGNVREKYSFSKTVTNNILVEGISQLDSIVLTNASVEDSEDLKELIQDFSVSEVVVSKNPSEKREDSKWDISVQSHEIGEMELLSGVKWGLIPANKSKKEAQNSIFTLDEKRILIVDEKLNTLPHKADIVIATKKNAELIEKLNRFKQMQTKSLILEKGRGTLKSHISSRFLDQLEQQIPHIWISEEDGAVHMMQKKELQKFHTIKSHKDE
;
A
#
# COMPACT_ATOMS: atom_id res chain seq x y z
N MET A 1 -35.41 4.90 3.56
CA MET A 1 -34.26 4.15 4.10
C MET A 1 -34.72 3.32 5.28
N LYS A 2 -34.47 2.03 5.28
CA LYS A 2 -34.72 1.19 6.46
C LYS A 2 -33.62 1.46 7.47
N LYS A 3 -33.84 2.41 8.38
CA LYS A 3 -32.85 2.91 9.36
C LYS A 3 -32.09 1.80 10.11
N TRP A 4 -32.74 0.66 10.36
CA TRP A 4 -32.14 -0.46 11.09
C TRP A 4 -30.96 -1.11 10.37
N ILE A 5 -30.93 -1.15 9.01
CA ILE A 5 -29.80 -1.73 8.26
C ILE A 5 -28.50 -0.96 8.56
N TRP A 6 -28.58 0.37 8.55
CA TRP A 6 -27.41 1.21 8.82
C TRP A 6 -26.96 1.19 10.27
N VAL A 7 -27.90 1.05 11.19
CA VAL A 7 -27.56 0.86 12.60
C VAL A 7 -26.83 -0.46 12.78
N THR A 8 -27.32 -1.54 12.16
CA THR A 8 -26.64 -2.84 12.21
C THR A 8 -25.25 -2.78 11.57
N VAL A 9 -25.06 -2.09 10.45
CA VAL A 9 -23.75 -1.88 9.84
C VAL A 9 -22.81 -1.13 10.78
N LEU A 10 -23.30 -0.07 11.44
CA LEU A 10 -22.51 0.71 12.41
C LEU A 10 -22.12 -0.14 13.62
N GLU A 11 -23.04 -0.90 14.20
CA GLU A 11 -22.77 -1.80 15.33
C GLU A 11 -21.72 -2.86 14.99
N ILE A 12 -21.77 -3.43 13.78
CA ILE A 12 -20.79 -4.40 13.34
C ILE A 12 -19.42 -3.77 13.13
N ILE A 13 -19.36 -2.54 12.57
CA ILE A 13 -18.10 -1.80 12.45
C ILE A 13 -17.51 -1.53 13.83
N LEU A 14 -18.33 -1.06 14.77
CA LEU A 14 -17.91 -0.81 16.15
C LEU A 14 -17.45 -2.11 16.84
N GLY A 15 -18.17 -3.22 16.67
CA GLY A 15 -17.78 -4.52 17.19
C GLY A 15 -16.45 -5.02 16.62
N SER A 16 -16.20 -4.81 15.31
CA SER A 16 -14.92 -5.17 14.69
C SER A 16 -13.75 -4.31 15.19
N LEU A 17 -13.99 -3.01 15.48
CA LEU A 17 -13.01 -2.11 16.05
C LEU A 17 -12.70 -2.47 17.53
N ILE A 18 -13.68 -2.97 18.27
CA ILE A 18 -13.46 -3.50 19.63
C ILE A 18 -12.55 -4.74 19.61
N LEU A 19 -12.70 -5.61 18.61
CA LEU A 19 -11.88 -6.82 18.44
C LEU A 19 -10.49 -6.50 17.87
N SER A 20 -10.29 -5.28 17.33
CA SER A 20 -8.98 -4.85 16.83
C SER A 20 -8.00 -4.59 17.98
N GLU A 21 -6.71 -4.49 17.66
CA GLU A 21 -5.64 -4.23 18.64
C GLU A 21 -5.58 -2.78 19.16
N SER A 22 -6.71 -2.08 19.17
CA SER A 22 -6.82 -0.71 19.70
C SER A 22 -6.63 -0.67 21.23
N SER A 23 -6.23 0.50 21.74
CA SER A 23 -6.04 0.70 23.19
C SER A 23 -7.34 0.43 23.98
N PHE A 24 -7.21 -0.03 25.23
CA PHE A 24 -8.35 -0.34 26.11
C PHE A 24 -9.36 0.83 26.24
N LEU A 25 -8.85 2.05 26.27
CA LEU A 25 -9.67 3.26 26.37
C LEU A 25 -10.52 3.50 25.11
N LEU A 26 -9.95 3.29 23.92
CA LEU A 26 -10.68 3.36 22.64
C LEU A 26 -11.75 2.29 22.53
N LYS A 27 -11.46 1.07 22.98
CA LYS A 27 -12.44 -0.02 23.05
C LYS A 27 -13.64 0.38 23.91
N GLY A 28 -13.39 0.99 25.07
CA GLY A 28 -14.44 1.50 25.96
C GLY A 28 -15.31 2.57 25.29
N ILE A 29 -14.72 3.51 24.55
CA ILE A 29 -15.45 4.53 23.78
C ILE A 29 -16.32 3.88 22.69
N TYR A 30 -15.80 2.91 21.95
CA TYR A 30 -16.58 2.20 20.91
C TYR A 30 -17.78 1.45 21.51
N ILE A 31 -17.58 0.81 22.68
CA ILE A 31 -18.67 0.14 23.39
C ILE A 31 -19.76 1.15 23.81
N LEU A 32 -19.37 2.30 24.37
CA LEU A 32 -20.33 3.34 24.76
C LEU A 32 -21.10 3.90 23.58
N ILE A 33 -20.44 4.17 22.45
CA ILE A 33 -21.10 4.63 21.22
C ILE A 33 -22.06 3.54 20.70
N GLY A 34 -21.65 2.27 20.72
CA GLY A 34 -22.49 1.15 20.33
C GLY A 34 -23.75 1.06 21.20
N ILE A 35 -23.62 1.10 22.51
CA ILE A 35 -24.76 1.10 23.44
C ILE A 35 -25.66 2.32 23.19
N TRP A 36 -25.09 3.50 22.98
CA TRP A 36 -25.85 4.73 22.74
C TRP A 36 -26.65 4.66 21.43
N THR A 37 -26.04 4.22 20.32
CA THR A 37 -26.75 4.05 19.05
C THR A 37 -27.84 2.99 19.14
N PHE A 38 -27.57 1.89 19.83
CA PHE A 38 -28.51 0.83 20.11
C PHE A 38 -29.74 1.36 20.88
N VAL A 39 -29.55 2.08 21.98
CA VAL A 39 -30.67 2.63 22.80
C VAL A 39 -31.50 3.64 22.03
N LEU A 40 -30.86 4.49 21.21
CA LEU A 40 -31.58 5.55 20.49
C LEU A 40 -32.43 5.04 19.31
N HIS A 41 -32.04 3.99 18.66
CA HIS A 41 -32.65 3.58 17.38
C HIS A 41 -33.61 2.40 17.46
N PHE A 42 -33.56 1.59 18.52
CA PHE A 42 -34.44 0.41 18.62
C PHE A 42 -35.69 0.67 19.43
N ARG A 43 -36.79 0.83 18.71
CA ARG A 43 -38.15 1.01 19.28
C ARG A 43 -39.01 -0.24 19.22
N SER A 44 -38.62 -1.30 18.48
CA SER A 44 -39.40 -2.53 18.37
C SER A 44 -38.59 -3.76 18.80
N LYS A 45 -39.26 -4.68 19.52
CA LYS A 45 -38.65 -5.93 20.01
C LYS A 45 -38.17 -6.85 18.86
N GLU A 46 -38.85 -6.80 17.71
CA GLU A 46 -38.48 -7.60 16.52
C GLU A 46 -37.15 -7.12 15.90
N GLN A 47 -36.95 -5.82 15.78
CA GLN A 47 -35.71 -5.25 15.27
C GLN A 47 -34.53 -5.59 16.19
N LEU A 48 -34.72 -5.49 17.49
CA LEU A 48 -33.76 -5.82 18.51
C LEU A 48 -33.33 -7.30 18.42
N PHE A 49 -34.27 -8.20 18.23
CA PHE A 49 -34.02 -9.63 18.03
C PHE A 49 -33.13 -9.88 16.80
N TRP A 50 -33.45 -9.29 15.65
CA TRP A 50 -32.67 -9.51 14.43
C TRP A 50 -31.24 -8.95 14.52
N VAL A 51 -31.05 -7.79 15.10
CA VAL A 51 -29.72 -7.22 15.31
C VAL A 51 -28.89 -8.08 16.25
N PHE A 52 -29.47 -8.55 17.34
CA PHE A 52 -28.80 -9.44 18.29
C PHE A 52 -28.37 -10.75 17.61
N MET A 53 -29.24 -11.35 16.80
CA MET A 53 -28.90 -12.55 16.03
C MET A 53 -27.76 -12.32 15.02
N ILE A 54 -27.76 -11.17 14.33
CA ILE A 54 -26.68 -10.81 13.40
C ILE A 54 -25.35 -10.59 14.16
N LEU A 55 -25.38 -9.90 15.30
CA LEU A 55 -24.19 -9.69 16.12
C LEU A 55 -23.60 -11.00 16.65
N ILE A 56 -24.45 -11.93 17.16
CA ILE A 56 -24.01 -13.27 17.58
C ILE A 56 -23.36 -13.99 16.41
N PHE A 57 -24.03 -14.00 15.25
CA PHE A 57 -23.51 -14.71 14.08
C PHE A 57 -22.17 -14.13 13.62
N VAL A 58 -22.05 -12.80 13.50
CA VAL A 58 -20.79 -12.13 13.13
C VAL A 58 -19.72 -12.38 14.20
N GLY A 59 -20.08 -12.37 15.49
CA GLY A 59 -19.16 -12.68 16.58
C GLY A 59 -18.63 -14.11 16.48
N LEU A 60 -19.51 -15.11 16.27
CA LEU A 60 -19.11 -16.51 16.09
C LEU A 60 -18.23 -16.70 14.85
N ARG A 61 -18.58 -16.04 13.74
CA ARG A 61 -17.76 -16.08 12.51
C ARG A 61 -16.41 -15.38 12.71
N SER A 62 -16.37 -14.27 13.40
CA SER A 62 -15.12 -13.58 13.75
C SER A 62 -14.23 -14.50 14.59
N TYR A 63 -14.80 -15.14 15.61
CA TYR A 63 -14.07 -16.10 16.43
C TYR A 63 -13.45 -17.23 15.58
N GLN A 64 -14.21 -17.81 14.63
CA GLN A 64 -13.69 -18.84 13.71
C GLN A 64 -12.56 -18.32 12.79
N VAL A 65 -12.60 -17.04 12.40
CA VAL A 65 -11.58 -16.43 11.54
C VAL A 65 -10.30 -16.11 12.34
N TYR A 66 -10.44 -15.70 13.59
CA TYR A 66 -9.28 -15.43 14.46
C TYR A 66 -8.70 -16.70 15.12
N HIS A 67 -9.48 -17.81 15.17
CA HIS A 67 -9.04 -19.15 15.58
C HIS A 67 -9.23 -20.18 14.47
N PRO A 68 -8.61 -20.02 13.31
CA PRO A 68 -8.80 -20.91 12.18
C PRO A 68 -8.10 -22.25 12.40
N THR A 69 -8.56 -23.28 11.70
CA THR A 69 -7.77 -24.48 11.48
C THR A 69 -6.54 -24.11 10.67
N VAL A 70 -5.42 -23.94 11.34
CA VAL A 70 -4.18 -23.45 10.72
C VAL A 70 -3.46 -24.62 10.06
N VAL A 71 -2.91 -24.39 8.88
CA VAL A 71 -1.95 -25.32 8.27
C VAL A 71 -0.83 -25.57 9.28
N PRO A 72 -0.50 -26.82 9.64
CA PRO A 72 0.55 -27.11 10.62
C PRO A 72 1.89 -26.45 10.22
N GLU A 73 2.67 -26.07 11.21
CA GLU A 73 4.03 -25.59 10.98
C GLU A 73 4.95 -26.76 10.67
N GLY A 74 5.91 -26.53 9.78
CA GLY A 74 6.92 -27.54 9.44
C GLY A 74 6.87 -27.98 7.99
N GLU A 75 7.52 -29.10 7.72
CA GLU A 75 7.57 -29.69 6.39
C GLU A 75 6.29 -30.48 6.11
N LEU A 76 5.68 -30.17 4.97
CA LEU A 76 4.45 -30.79 4.51
C LEU A 76 4.57 -31.17 3.05
N ALA A 77 3.90 -32.27 2.69
CA ALA A 77 3.69 -32.67 1.30
C ALA A 77 2.20 -32.56 0.97
N GLY A 78 1.88 -32.08 -0.22
CA GLY A 78 0.50 -31.90 -0.66
C GLY A 78 0.38 -31.58 -2.14
N ILE A 79 -0.85 -31.37 -2.57
CA ILE A 79 -1.14 -30.92 -3.94
C ILE A 79 -1.45 -29.43 -3.89
N VAL A 80 -0.79 -28.66 -4.73
CA VAL A 80 -1.03 -27.22 -4.88
C VAL A 80 -1.66 -26.96 -6.23
N ARG A 81 -2.78 -26.23 -6.22
CA ARG A 81 -3.43 -25.72 -7.41
C ARG A 81 -3.24 -24.22 -7.52
N LEU A 82 -2.69 -23.80 -8.63
CA LEU A 82 -2.31 -22.40 -8.93
C LEU A 82 -3.06 -21.94 -10.17
N ASN A 83 -3.37 -20.64 -10.21
CA ASN A 83 -3.68 -19.96 -11.45
C ASN A 83 -2.44 -19.15 -11.88
N ARG A 84 -1.89 -19.43 -13.06
CA ARG A 84 -0.71 -18.74 -13.59
C ARG A 84 -0.93 -17.23 -13.75
N ASP A 85 -2.17 -16.79 -13.92
CA ASP A 85 -2.50 -15.38 -13.96
C ASP A 85 -2.28 -14.65 -12.63
N ASP A 86 -2.33 -15.37 -11.50
CA ASP A 86 -2.11 -14.81 -10.17
C ASP A 86 -0.66 -14.90 -9.72
N LEU A 87 0.20 -15.53 -10.53
CA LEU A 87 1.61 -15.66 -10.24
C LEU A 87 2.35 -14.35 -10.51
N LYS A 88 3.28 -14.06 -9.62
CA LYS A 88 4.24 -12.96 -9.75
C LYS A 88 5.62 -13.59 -9.84
N ILE A 89 6.24 -13.48 -11.01
CA ILE A 89 7.62 -13.90 -11.24
C ILE A 89 8.49 -12.66 -11.04
N ASN A 90 9.48 -12.76 -10.16
CA ASN A 90 10.44 -11.71 -9.87
C ASN A 90 11.85 -12.32 -9.81
N GLY A 91 12.61 -12.17 -10.90
CA GLY A 91 13.86 -12.88 -11.06
C GLY A 91 13.66 -14.39 -10.98
N ASP A 92 14.32 -15.05 -10.03
CA ASP A 92 14.21 -16.50 -9.78
C ASP A 92 13.06 -16.86 -8.82
N PHE A 93 12.31 -15.89 -8.29
CA PHE A 93 11.24 -16.15 -7.34
C PHE A 93 9.87 -16.12 -7.99
N VAL A 94 9.07 -17.14 -7.71
CA VAL A 94 7.66 -17.21 -8.07
C VAL A 94 6.85 -17.10 -6.78
N THR A 95 5.89 -16.17 -6.77
CA THR A 95 4.96 -15.99 -5.66
C THR A 95 3.53 -15.91 -6.20
N GLY A 96 2.57 -16.43 -5.49
CA GLY A 96 1.16 -16.35 -5.90
C GLY A 96 0.20 -16.95 -4.88
N ILE A 97 -1.08 -16.78 -5.14
CA ILE A 97 -2.12 -17.38 -4.32
C ILE A 97 -2.36 -18.82 -4.81
N ALA A 98 -2.39 -19.76 -3.87
CA ALA A 98 -2.58 -21.17 -4.18
C ALA A 98 -3.60 -21.82 -3.25
N GLU A 99 -4.23 -22.89 -3.74
CA GLU A 99 -4.99 -23.82 -2.91
C GLU A 99 -4.11 -25.05 -2.62
N LEU A 100 -3.73 -25.19 -1.34
CA LEU A 100 -3.01 -26.36 -0.83
C LEU A 100 -4.02 -27.41 -0.37
N GLU A 101 -4.00 -28.56 -1.02
CA GLU A 101 -4.81 -29.73 -0.70
C GLU A 101 -3.96 -30.72 0.09
N LEU A 102 -4.29 -30.85 1.37
CA LEU A 102 -3.74 -31.85 2.29
C LEU A 102 -4.71 -33.04 2.39
N PRO A 103 -4.31 -34.22 2.85
CA PRO A 103 -5.19 -35.38 2.93
C PRO A 103 -6.52 -35.15 3.69
N SER A 104 -6.51 -34.24 4.66
CA SER A 104 -7.67 -33.96 5.52
C SER A 104 -8.34 -32.60 5.28
N SER A 105 -7.73 -31.70 4.51
CA SER A 105 -8.20 -30.31 4.42
C SER A 105 -7.67 -29.56 3.20
N LYS A 106 -8.40 -28.49 2.80
CA LYS A 106 -7.98 -27.56 1.76
C LYS A 106 -7.78 -26.18 2.35
N HIS A 107 -6.66 -25.55 2.06
CA HIS A 107 -6.29 -24.25 2.59
C HIS A 107 -5.83 -23.31 1.47
N LYS A 108 -6.18 -22.04 1.57
CA LYS A 108 -5.55 -21.00 0.76
C LYS A 108 -4.23 -20.60 1.40
N VAL A 109 -3.15 -20.61 0.62
CA VAL A 109 -1.79 -20.28 1.06
C VAL A 109 -1.14 -19.31 0.09
N LEU A 110 -0.16 -18.55 0.58
CA LEU A 110 0.75 -17.81 -0.27
C LEU A 110 1.87 -18.75 -0.72
N PHE A 111 1.85 -19.14 -1.97
CA PHE A 111 2.86 -19.98 -2.59
C PHE A 111 4.12 -19.17 -2.83
N GLN A 112 5.27 -19.71 -2.44
CA GLN A 112 6.60 -19.17 -2.76
C GLN A 112 7.53 -20.28 -3.21
N TYR A 113 8.19 -20.06 -4.34
CA TYR A 113 9.17 -20.99 -4.87
C TYR A 113 10.34 -20.23 -5.49
N LYS A 114 11.56 -20.73 -5.25
CA LYS A 114 12.77 -20.25 -5.90
C LYS A 114 13.16 -21.19 -7.03
N MET A 115 13.05 -20.71 -8.26
CA MET A 115 13.44 -21.45 -9.46
C MET A 115 14.95 -21.64 -9.53
N HIS A 116 15.38 -22.81 -9.98
CA HIS A 116 16.80 -23.18 -10.11
C HIS A 116 17.22 -23.36 -11.57
N SER A 117 16.28 -23.43 -12.50
CA SER A 117 16.54 -23.66 -13.93
C SER A 117 15.53 -22.95 -14.84
N GLU A 118 15.92 -22.66 -16.08
CA GLU A 118 15.04 -22.14 -17.12
C GLU A 118 13.89 -23.11 -17.46
N LYS A 119 14.10 -24.42 -17.29
CA LYS A 119 13.04 -25.42 -17.51
C LYS A 119 11.93 -25.28 -16.48
N GLU A 120 12.28 -24.98 -15.22
CA GLU A 120 11.29 -24.70 -14.18
C GLU A 120 10.53 -23.41 -14.47
N ARG A 121 11.22 -22.39 -14.97
CA ARG A 121 10.60 -21.13 -15.36
C ARG A 121 9.53 -21.31 -16.45
N ALA A 122 9.85 -22.13 -17.47
CA ALA A 122 8.92 -22.45 -18.55
C ALA A 122 7.60 -23.03 -18.02
N VAL A 123 7.62 -23.89 -16.98
CA VAL A 123 6.41 -24.46 -16.36
C VAL A 123 5.46 -23.38 -15.83
N PHE A 124 5.99 -22.27 -15.27
CA PHE A 124 5.17 -21.19 -14.73
C PHE A 124 4.71 -20.19 -15.82
N GLU A 125 5.37 -20.18 -16.98
CA GLU A 125 5.08 -19.25 -18.09
C GLU A 125 4.22 -19.87 -19.21
N GLU A 126 3.86 -21.17 -19.15
CA GLU A 126 3.01 -21.86 -20.14
C GLU A 126 1.67 -21.15 -20.41
N GLU A 127 1.06 -21.47 -21.56
CA GLU A 127 -0.18 -20.81 -22.03
C GLU A 127 -1.43 -21.21 -21.26
N GLU A 128 -1.48 -22.40 -20.67
CA GLU A 128 -2.61 -22.80 -19.82
C GLU A 128 -2.71 -21.96 -18.54
N ALA A 129 -3.93 -21.58 -18.17
CA ALA A 129 -4.15 -20.78 -16.96
C ALA A 129 -3.91 -21.56 -15.67
N ASN A 130 -4.29 -22.85 -15.64
CA ASN A 130 -4.24 -23.68 -14.44
C ASN A 130 -2.94 -24.49 -14.38
N LEU A 131 -2.41 -24.63 -13.18
CA LEU A 131 -1.21 -25.40 -12.88
C LEU A 131 -1.45 -26.21 -11.61
N THR A 132 -1.33 -27.53 -11.72
CA THR A 132 -1.42 -28.46 -10.58
C THR A 132 -0.05 -29.06 -10.32
N LEU A 133 0.44 -28.93 -9.08
CA LEU A 133 1.75 -29.39 -8.64
C LEU A 133 1.63 -30.30 -7.42
N SER A 134 2.34 -31.42 -7.44
CA SER A 134 2.65 -32.14 -6.19
C SER A 134 3.90 -31.50 -5.60
N VAL A 135 3.83 -31.06 -4.35
CA VAL A 135 4.86 -30.22 -3.73
C VAL A 135 5.29 -30.77 -2.39
N ILE A 136 6.57 -30.52 -2.06
CA ILE A 136 7.11 -30.66 -0.71
C ILE A 136 7.64 -29.28 -0.32
N GLY A 137 7.26 -28.79 0.85
CA GLY A 137 7.64 -27.46 1.28
C GLY A 137 7.44 -27.24 2.77
N LYS A 138 7.72 -26.03 3.23
CA LYS A 138 7.61 -25.61 4.63
C LYS A 138 6.55 -24.54 4.78
N SER A 139 5.64 -24.74 5.73
CA SER A 139 4.65 -23.76 6.13
C SER A 139 5.26 -22.78 7.15
N LYS A 140 5.10 -21.47 6.87
CA LYS A 140 5.58 -20.36 7.72
C LYS A 140 4.47 -19.32 7.93
N PRO A 141 4.50 -18.54 9.00
CA PRO A 141 3.63 -17.36 9.13
C PRO A 141 3.94 -16.33 8.03
N VAL A 142 2.98 -15.47 7.74
CA VAL A 142 3.20 -14.31 6.86
C VAL A 142 4.09 -13.31 7.59
N ASN A 143 5.09 -12.76 6.90
CA ASN A 143 6.01 -11.79 7.50
C ASN A 143 5.27 -10.52 7.92
N GLU A 144 5.56 -10.06 9.13
CA GLU A 144 5.07 -8.78 9.65
C GLU A 144 5.79 -7.58 9.01
N PRO A 145 5.14 -6.40 8.96
CA PRO A 145 5.78 -5.18 8.49
C PRO A 145 6.94 -4.80 9.42
N LYS A 146 8.08 -4.43 8.85
CA LYS A 146 9.29 -4.07 9.62
C LYS A 146 9.33 -2.60 9.98
N ASN A 147 8.72 -1.76 9.18
CA ASN A 147 8.63 -0.33 9.40
C ASN A 147 7.17 0.11 9.47
N ARG A 148 6.91 1.26 10.06
CA ARG A 148 5.55 1.81 10.28
C ARG A 148 4.78 2.06 8.98
N GLY A 149 5.48 2.47 7.92
CA GLY A 149 4.91 2.73 6.60
C GLY A 149 4.87 1.52 5.68
N ASP A 150 5.34 0.36 6.13
CA ASP A 150 5.35 -0.84 5.31
C ASP A 150 3.94 -1.42 5.15
N PHE A 151 3.76 -2.15 4.06
CA PHE A 151 2.51 -2.84 3.77
C PHE A 151 2.23 -3.94 4.79
N ASN A 152 1.09 -3.88 5.47
CA ASN A 152 0.66 -4.89 6.43
C ASN A 152 0.19 -6.17 5.70
N ALA A 153 1.15 -7.02 5.35
CA ALA A 153 0.91 -8.26 4.63
C ALA A 153 0.02 -9.26 5.42
N PRO A 154 0.22 -9.48 6.74
CA PRO A 154 -0.65 -10.35 7.53
C PRO A 154 -2.13 -9.94 7.46
N SER A 155 -2.44 -8.67 7.66
CA SER A 155 -3.82 -8.16 7.60
C SER A 155 -4.42 -8.32 6.18
N TYR A 156 -3.66 -7.94 5.15
CA TYR A 156 -4.11 -8.10 3.78
C TYR A 156 -4.39 -9.56 3.41
N TYR A 157 -3.44 -10.48 3.68
CA TYR A 157 -3.61 -11.88 3.32
C TYR A 157 -4.71 -12.56 4.16
N ARG A 158 -4.86 -12.21 5.44
CA ARG A 158 -5.99 -12.65 6.28
C ARG A 158 -7.32 -12.21 5.68
N SER A 159 -7.41 -10.99 5.16
CA SER A 159 -8.64 -10.47 4.55
C SER A 159 -9.10 -11.27 3.33
N ILE A 160 -8.19 -11.95 2.63
CA ILE A 160 -8.48 -12.85 1.51
C ILE A 160 -8.46 -14.33 1.90
N GLY A 161 -8.25 -14.63 3.19
CA GLY A 161 -8.31 -15.98 3.79
C GLY A 161 -7.03 -16.78 3.68
N ILE A 162 -5.89 -16.10 3.57
CA ILE A 162 -4.55 -16.68 3.57
C ILE A 162 -3.91 -16.36 4.91
N LEU A 163 -3.47 -17.39 5.64
CA LEU A 163 -2.87 -17.26 6.96
C LEU A 163 -1.40 -17.66 6.97
N ARG A 164 -0.97 -18.43 5.97
CA ARG A 164 0.35 -19.02 5.92
C ARG A 164 0.99 -18.84 4.55
N VAL A 165 2.31 -18.73 4.57
CA VAL A 165 3.17 -18.83 3.40
C VAL A 165 3.63 -20.29 3.30
N PHE A 166 3.53 -20.86 2.11
CA PHE A 166 4.04 -22.18 1.80
C PHE A 166 5.27 -22.07 0.91
N GLU A 167 6.44 -22.21 1.52
CA GLU A 167 7.74 -22.16 0.83
C GLU A 167 8.06 -23.54 0.27
N VAL A 168 7.95 -23.67 -1.05
CA VAL A 168 8.18 -24.93 -1.74
C VAL A 168 9.67 -25.18 -1.92
N LYS A 169 10.10 -26.40 -1.61
CA LYS A 169 11.47 -26.87 -1.82
C LYS A 169 11.64 -27.61 -3.15
N GLY A 170 10.60 -28.30 -3.57
CA GLY A 170 10.58 -29.05 -4.83
C GLY A 170 9.16 -29.37 -5.27
N PHE A 171 8.97 -29.53 -6.56
CA PHE A 171 7.66 -29.84 -7.13
C PHE A 171 7.76 -30.84 -8.27
N LYS A 172 6.63 -31.50 -8.55
CA LYS A 172 6.37 -32.32 -9.75
C LYS A 172 5.08 -31.85 -10.38
N GLN A 173 5.10 -31.52 -11.66
CA GLN A 173 3.90 -31.15 -12.40
C GLN A 173 2.96 -32.34 -12.54
N MET A 174 1.68 -32.10 -12.34
CA MET A 174 0.59 -33.07 -12.50
C MET A 174 -0.34 -32.62 -13.61
N ALA A 175 -1.09 -33.56 -14.18
CA ALA A 175 -2.11 -33.24 -15.16
C ALA A 175 -3.23 -32.39 -14.52
N ASN A 176 -3.65 -31.36 -15.24
CA ASN A 176 -4.75 -30.52 -14.81
C ASN A 176 -6.09 -31.24 -14.95
N THR A 177 -6.94 -31.13 -13.96
CA THR A 177 -8.32 -31.63 -14.05
C THR A 177 -9.18 -30.60 -14.81
N PRO A 178 -9.82 -30.99 -15.94
CA PRO A 178 -10.67 -30.07 -16.68
C PRO A 178 -11.89 -29.67 -15.84
N SER A 179 -12.19 -28.37 -15.82
CA SER A 179 -13.38 -27.82 -15.16
C SER A 179 -14.02 -26.78 -16.09
N TRP A 180 -15.35 -26.61 -16.03
CA TRP A 180 -16.02 -25.53 -16.76
C TRP A 180 -15.43 -24.15 -16.41
N MET A 181 -14.97 -23.97 -15.17
CA MET A 181 -14.33 -22.73 -14.72
C MET A 181 -12.95 -22.51 -15.38
N SER A 182 -12.23 -23.60 -15.68
CA SER A 182 -10.95 -23.53 -16.37
C SER A 182 -11.06 -22.97 -17.80
N LEU A 183 -12.22 -23.13 -18.46
CA LEU A 183 -12.45 -22.55 -19.78
C LEU A 183 -12.42 -21.00 -19.73
N PHE A 184 -13.09 -20.39 -18.77
CA PHE A 184 -13.09 -18.93 -18.60
C PHE A 184 -11.70 -18.41 -18.22
N GLN A 185 -10.97 -19.14 -17.37
CA GLN A 185 -9.61 -18.78 -16.99
C GLN A 185 -8.66 -18.87 -18.19
N ASN A 186 -8.77 -19.91 -19.00
CA ASN A 186 -7.97 -20.08 -20.21
C ASN A 186 -8.32 -19.00 -21.26
N LEU A 187 -9.61 -18.69 -21.46
CA LEU A 187 -10.02 -17.58 -22.33
C LEU A 187 -9.39 -16.26 -21.88
N ARG A 188 -9.51 -15.92 -20.59
CA ARG A 188 -8.90 -14.73 -20.03
C ARG A 188 -7.40 -14.69 -20.28
N ARG A 189 -6.70 -15.80 -20.06
CA ARG A 189 -5.25 -15.89 -20.28
C ARG A 189 -4.87 -15.72 -21.74
N ILE A 190 -5.63 -16.31 -22.67
CA ILE A 190 -5.42 -16.13 -24.11
C ILE A 190 -5.56 -14.64 -24.47
N PHE A 191 -6.60 -13.95 -23.97
CA PHE A 191 -6.78 -12.51 -24.19
C PHE A 191 -5.62 -11.72 -23.63
N TYR A 192 -5.21 -12.02 -22.38
CA TYR A 192 -4.07 -11.36 -21.76
C TYR A 192 -2.78 -11.56 -22.57
N LEU A 193 -2.44 -12.79 -22.95
CA LEU A 193 -1.24 -13.10 -23.70
C LEU A 193 -1.23 -12.44 -25.09
N LYS A 194 -2.36 -12.44 -25.83
CA LYS A 194 -2.46 -11.75 -27.11
C LYS A 194 -2.22 -10.26 -27.00
N ILE A 195 -2.76 -9.60 -25.98
CA ILE A 195 -2.54 -8.16 -25.74
C ILE A 195 -1.11 -7.92 -25.26
N ASN A 196 -0.58 -8.76 -24.38
CA ASN A 196 0.78 -8.59 -23.82
C ASN A 196 1.88 -8.80 -24.87
N LYS A 197 1.63 -9.63 -25.89
CA LYS A 197 2.55 -9.86 -27.03
C LYS A 197 2.56 -8.66 -28.03
N GLN A 198 1.64 -7.69 -27.94
CA GLN A 198 1.65 -6.52 -28.82
C GLN A 198 2.83 -5.60 -28.51
N PRO A 199 3.29 -4.78 -29.49
CA PRO A 199 4.34 -3.79 -29.27
C PRO A 199 4.04 -2.87 -28.08
N GLU A 200 5.09 -2.35 -27.45
CA GLU A 200 4.95 -1.41 -26.35
C GLU A 200 4.24 -0.14 -26.82
N SER A 201 3.14 0.19 -26.13
CA SER A 201 2.33 1.37 -26.38
C SER A 201 1.55 1.76 -25.11
N PHE A 202 1.12 3.00 -25.02
CA PHE A 202 0.26 3.42 -23.91
C PHE A 202 -1.06 2.64 -23.90
N VAL A 203 -1.66 2.41 -25.08
CA VAL A 203 -2.91 1.63 -25.19
C VAL A 203 -2.75 0.22 -24.62
N ARG A 204 -1.63 -0.46 -24.92
CA ARG A 204 -1.32 -1.77 -24.33
C ARG A 204 -1.24 -1.68 -22.80
N THR A 205 -0.51 -0.69 -22.27
CA THR A 205 -0.39 -0.44 -20.83
C THR A 205 -1.76 -0.24 -20.18
N TYR A 206 -2.60 0.63 -20.73
CA TYR A 206 -3.94 0.86 -20.19
C TYR A 206 -4.87 -0.34 -20.37
N ALA A 207 -4.74 -1.11 -21.43
CA ALA A 207 -5.51 -2.36 -21.61
C ALA A 207 -5.15 -3.39 -20.54
N LEU A 208 -3.86 -3.57 -20.22
CA LEU A 208 -3.40 -4.47 -19.16
C LEU A 208 -3.88 -4.02 -17.76
N LEU A 209 -3.89 -2.71 -17.51
CA LEU A 209 -4.37 -2.14 -16.25
C LEU A 209 -5.90 -2.25 -16.10
N LEU A 210 -6.66 -1.82 -17.11
CA LEU A 210 -8.12 -1.66 -17.00
C LEU A 210 -8.91 -2.95 -17.26
N LEU A 211 -8.38 -3.88 -18.06
CA LEU A 211 -9.07 -5.15 -18.34
C LEU A 211 -8.61 -6.27 -17.40
N PHE A 212 -7.35 -6.28 -16.99
CA PHE A 212 -6.77 -7.39 -16.23
C PHE A 212 -6.27 -7.01 -14.84
N GLY A 213 -6.16 -5.72 -14.53
CA GLY A 213 -5.60 -5.25 -13.26
C GLY A 213 -4.11 -5.52 -13.10
N LYS A 214 -3.36 -5.73 -14.19
CA LYS A 214 -1.92 -6.07 -14.20
C LYS A 214 -1.07 -4.80 -14.18
N THR A 215 -0.59 -4.42 -12.99
CA THR A 215 0.27 -3.23 -12.81
C THR A 215 1.74 -3.49 -13.11
N LYS A 216 2.21 -4.74 -13.03
CA LYS A 216 3.62 -5.08 -13.27
C LYS A 216 4.07 -4.96 -14.72
N ASP A 217 3.14 -5.24 -15.65
CA ASP A 217 3.40 -5.22 -17.09
C ASP A 217 3.09 -3.84 -17.69
N ALA A 218 2.75 -2.88 -16.84
CA ALA A 218 2.45 -1.51 -17.22
C ALA A 218 3.68 -0.61 -17.09
N ASP A 219 3.74 0.43 -17.91
CA ASP A 219 4.81 1.41 -17.85
C ASP A 219 4.86 2.10 -16.48
N ALA A 220 6.03 2.04 -15.84
CA ALA A 220 6.25 2.61 -14.51
C ALA A 220 6.08 4.15 -14.50
N THR A 221 6.38 4.83 -15.60
CA THR A 221 6.25 6.30 -15.73
C THR A 221 4.77 6.70 -15.67
N VAL A 222 3.91 5.98 -16.39
CA VAL A 222 2.45 6.20 -16.37
C VAL A 222 1.92 6.02 -14.94
N ILE A 223 2.26 4.91 -14.28
CA ILE A 223 1.83 4.65 -12.91
C ILE A 223 2.33 5.74 -11.96
N GLY A 224 3.58 6.20 -12.14
CA GLY A 224 4.20 7.28 -11.38
C GLY A 224 3.38 8.58 -11.44
N HIS A 225 2.99 9.02 -12.62
CA HIS A 225 2.14 10.23 -12.81
C HIS A 225 0.84 10.13 -12.02
N TYR A 226 0.10 9.02 -12.17
CA TYR A 226 -1.18 8.82 -11.47
C TYR A 226 -1.02 8.77 -9.94
N LYS A 227 0.08 8.19 -9.45
CA LYS A 227 0.40 8.11 -8.02
C LYS A 227 0.70 9.51 -7.45
N ARG A 228 1.60 10.28 -8.10
CA ARG A 228 2.00 11.62 -7.64
C ARG A 228 0.84 12.62 -7.66
N LEU A 229 -0.01 12.54 -8.67
CA LEU A 229 -1.21 13.38 -8.79
C LEU A 229 -2.38 12.93 -7.90
N GLY A 230 -2.29 11.76 -7.23
CA GLY A 230 -3.33 11.24 -6.34
C GLY A 230 -4.57 10.68 -7.07
N ILE A 231 -4.46 10.38 -8.37
CA ILE A 231 -5.56 9.88 -9.21
C ILE A 231 -5.44 8.39 -9.56
N MET A 232 -4.62 7.63 -8.81
CA MET A 232 -4.46 6.17 -9.00
C MET A 232 -5.78 5.39 -9.00
N HIS A 233 -6.78 5.88 -8.27
CA HIS A 233 -8.11 5.28 -8.20
C HIS A 233 -8.84 5.25 -9.55
N VAL A 234 -8.45 6.09 -10.51
CA VAL A 234 -9.01 6.10 -11.87
C VAL A 234 -8.44 4.95 -12.72
N LEU A 235 -7.19 4.55 -12.50
CA LEU A 235 -6.59 3.37 -13.17
C LEU A 235 -7.08 2.04 -12.59
N ALA A 236 -7.47 2.02 -11.32
CA ALA A 236 -8.02 0.82 -10.72
C ALA A 236 -9.44 0.54 -11.24
N ILE A 237 -9.75 -0.73 -11.50
CA ILE A 237 -11.11 -1.11 -11.90
C ILE A 237 -12.09 -0.72 -10.79
N SER A 238 -12.92 0.28 -11.07
CA SER A 238 -13.83 0.90 -10.11
C SER A 238 -15.30 0.60 -10.42
N GLY A 239 -16.18 0.94 -9.46
CA GLY A 239 -17.63 0.86 -9.68
C GLY A 239 -18.13 1.75 -10.84
N LEU A 240 -17.39 2.83 -11.13
CA LEU A 240 -17.69 3.70 -12.26
C LEU A 240 -17.52 2.97 -13.60
N HIS A 241 -16.41 2.25 -13.79
CA HIS A 241 -16.15 1.44 -14.99
C HIS A 241 -17.27 0.40 -15.23
N ILE A 242 -17.76 -0.23 -14.16
CA ILE A 242 -18.90 -1.17 -14.24
C ILE A 242 -20.16 -0.42 -14.69
N THR A 243 -20.45 0.74 -14.12
CA THR A 243 -21.62 1.55 -14.49
C THR A 243 -21.59 1.96 -15.95
N LEU A 244 -20.41 2.35 -16.44
CA LEU A 244 -20.20 2.69 -17.85
C LEU A 244 -20.44 1.49 -18.77
N PHE A 245 -19.86 0.35 -18.42
CA PHE A 245 -20.08 -0.90 -19.17
C PHE A 245 -21.58 -1.22 -19.26
N ILE A 246 -22.31 -1.07 -18.14
CA ILE A 246 -23.77 -1.25 -18.10
C ILE A 246 -24.44 -0.30 -19.09
N HIS A 247 -24.18 1.01 -18.97
CA HIS A 247 -24.82 2.01 -19.83
C HIS A 247 -24.50 1.81 -21.31
N MET A 248 -23.24 1.46 -21.63
CA MET A 248 -22.83 1.19 -23.01
C MET A 248 -23.56 -0.03 -23.57
N LEU A 249 -23.62 -1.12 -22.80
CA LEU A 249 -24.30 -2.35 -23.22
C LEU A 249 -25.80 -2.16 -23.36
N GLU A 250 -26.46 -1.53 -22.38
CA GLU A 250 -27.89 -1.23 -22.44
C GLU A 250 -28.23 -0.33 -23.63
N LYS A 251 -27.39 0.70 -23.90
CA LYS A 251 -27.59 1.61 -25.05
C LYS A 251 -27.50 0.87 -26.39
N VAL A 252 -26.59 -0.08 -26.54
CA VAL A 252 -26.49 -0.93 -27.74
C VAL A 252 -27.72 -1.81 -27.88
N LEU A 253 -28.15 -2.47 -26.80
CA LEU A 253 -29.31 -3.36 -26.79
C LEU A 253 -30.61 -2.61 -27.12
N TRP A 254 -30.77 -1.39 -26.59
CA TRP A 254 -31.93 -0.54 -26.89
C TRP A 254 -31.94 -0.06 -28.36
N LYS A 255 -30.76 0.23 -28.91
CA LYS A 255 -30.66 0.57 -30.35
C LYS A 255 -31.11 -0.60 -31.23
N TRP A 256 -30.92 -1.83 -30.77
CA TRP A 256 -31.43 -3.04 -31.44
C TRP A 256 -32.89 -3.38 -31.09
N LYS A 257 -33.61 -2.44 -30.43
CA LYS A 257 -35.03 -2.59 -30.04
C LYS A 257 -35.30 -3.81 -29.15
N ILE A 258 -34.31 -4.24 -28.36
CA ILE A 258 -34.48 -5.34 -27.40
C ILE A 258 -35.33 -4.85 -26.23
N THR A 259 -36.24 -5.69 -25.74
CA THR A 259 -37.09 -5.37 -24.61
C THR A 259 -36.27 -5.09 -23.35
N ARG A 260 -36.84 -4.31 -22.43
CA ARG A 260 -36.13 -3.90 -21.20
C ARG A 260 -35.73 -5.11 -20.35
N GLU A 261 -36.63 -6.09 -20.21
CA GLU A 261 -36.43 -7.31 -19.41
C GLU A 261 -35.27 -8.14 -19.99
N THR A 262 -35.28 -8.38 -21.29
CA THR A 262 -34.19 -9.07 -21.99
C THR A 262 -32.90 -8.31 -21.92
N SER A 263 -32.93 -6.97 -22.08
CA SER A 263 -31.74 -6.12 -21.94
C SER A 263 -31.11 -6.24 -20.55
N VAL A 264 -31.90 -6.22 -19.46
CA VAL A 264 -31.42 -6.43 -18.09
C VAL A 264 -30.81 -7.82 -17.93
N ALA A 265 -31.46 -8.86 -18.45
CA ALA A 265 -30.95 -10.23 -18.35
C ALA A 265 -29.59 -10.39 -19.07
N VAL A 266 -29.49 -9.89 -20.31
CA VAL A 266 -28.24 -9.90 -21.09
C VAL A 266 -27.14 -9.09 -20.39
N THR A 267 -27.49 -7.93 -19.82
CA THR A 267 -26.55 -7.11 -19.04
C THR A 267 -26.03 -7.85 -17.81
N ILE A 268 -26.90 -8.53 -17.06
CA ILE A 268 -26.47 -9.33 -15.90
C ILE A 268 -25.51 -10.44 -16.33
N ILE A 269 -25.82 -11.17 -17.39
CA ILE A 269 -24.94 -12.23 -17.93
C ILE A 269 -23.59 -11.62 -18.34
N GLY A 270 -23.60 -10.51 -19.08
CA GLY A 270 -22.38 -9.81 -19.48
C GLY A 270 -21.55 -9.35 -18.28
N LEU A 271 -22.18 -8.85 -17.22
CA LEU A 271 -21.50 -8.44 -15.98
C LEU A 271 -20.90 -9.62 -15.22
N VAL A 272 -21.56 -10.77 -15.19
CA VAL A 272 -21.00 -11.99 -14.58
C VAL A 272 -19.77 -12.45 -15.35
N ILE A 273 -19.82 -12.47 -16.67
CA ILE A 273 -18.66 -12.80 -17.51
C ILE A 273 -17.53 -11.78 -17.26
N TYR A 274 -17.83 -10.49 -17.25
CA TYR A 274 -16.85 -9.44 -16.97
C TYR A 274 -16.25 -9.59 -15.57
N GLY A 275 -17.05 -10.00 -14.57
CA GLY A 275 -16.59 -10.32 -13.22
C GLY A 275 -15.46 -11.36 -13.20
N TYR A 276 -15.53 -12.38 -14.06
CA TYR A 276 -14.46 -13.36 -14.23
C TYR A 276 -13.20 -12.72 -14.85
N PHE A 277 -13.34 -11.84 -15.80
CA PHE A 277 -12.19 -11.13 -16.40
C PHE A 277 -11.44 -10.27 -15.39
N ILE A 278 -12.15 -9.59 -14.47
CA ILE A 278 -11.54 -8.74 -13.43
C ILE A 278 -11.21 -9.51 -12.14
N HIS A 279 -11.25 -10.85 -12.16
CA HIS A 279 -11.01 -11.70 -10.98
C HIS A 279 -11.86 -11.34 -9.76
N TRP A 280 -13.10 -10.94 -9.98
CA TRP A 280 -14.04 -10.59 -8.92
C TRP A 280 -13.39 -9.62 -7.90
N ASN A 281 -12.66 -8.62 -8.37
CA ASN A 281 -12.09 -7.63 -7.47
C ASN A 281 -13.20 -6.98 -6.62
N ILE A 282 -12.87 -6.57 -5.41
CA ILE A 282 -13.85 -6.14 -4.40
C ILE A 282 -14.73 -4.98 -4.91
N SER A 283 -14.13 -3.98 -5.57
CA SER A 283 -14.86 -2.80 -6.05
C SER A 283 -15.81 -3.13 -7.22
N GLY A 284 -15.34 -3.94 -8.18
CA GLY A 284 -16.16 -4.39 -9.30
C GLY A 284 -17.28 -5.33 -8.84
N THR A 285 -16.98 -6.29 -7.95
CA THR A 285 -17.97 -7.22 -7.39
C THR A 285 -19.08 -6.47 -6.68
N ARG A 286 -18.75 -5.49 -5.83
CA ARG A 286 -19.77 -4.65 -5.20
C ARG A 286 -20.66 -3.95 -6.24
N ALA A 287 -20.10 -3.34 -7.28
CA ALA A 287 -20.89 -2.63 -8.28
C ALA A 287 -21.79 -3.55 -9.10
N ILE A 288 -21.29 -4.72 -9.48
CA ILE A 288 -22.08 -5.76 -10.18
C ILE A 288 -23.25 -6.21 -9.29
N LEU A 289 -22.97 -6.55 -8.03
CA LEU A 289 -24.00 -7.01 -7.10
C LEU A 289 -24.99 -5.89 -6.75
N MET A 290 -24.55 -4.63 -6.65
CA MET A 290 -25.46 -3.49 -6.48
C MET A 290 -26.44 -3.36 -7.66
N TYR A 291 -25.95 -3.50 -8.89
CA TYR A 291 -26.84 -3.48 -10.07
C TYR A 291 -27.83 -4.62 -10.04
N ILE A 292 -27.39 -5.85 -9.79
CA ILE A 292 -28.25 -7.04 -9.71
C ILE A 292 -29.31 -6.85 -8.62
N LEU A 293 -28.92 -6.40 -7.43
CA LEU A 293 -29.82 -6.18 -6.30
C LEU A 293 -30.84 -5.05 -6.58
N ALA A 294 -30.39 -3.98 -7.24
CA ALA A 294 -31.28 -2.89 -7.64
C ALA A 294 -32.31 -3.32 -8.69
N GLN A 295 -31.93 -4.13 -9.70
CA GLN A 295 -32.87 -4.66 -10.69
C GLN A 295 -33.83 -5.69 -10.05
N SER A 296 -33.32 -6.57 -9.18
CA SER A 296 -34.16 -7.50 -8.42
C SER A 296 -35.17 -6.76 -7.52
N SER A 297 -34.74 -5.67 -6.85
CA SER A 297 -35.62 -4.84 -6.06
C SER A 297 -36.78 -4.24 -6.87
N LYS A 298 -36.50 -3.79 -8.09
CA LYS A 298 -37.53 -3.29 -9.01
C LYS A 298 -38.47 -4.40 -9.44
N LYS A 299 -37.95 -5.58 -9.82
CA LYS A 299 -38.74 -6.75 -10.27
C LYS A 299 -39.67 -7.27 -9.19
N PHE A 300 -39.18 -7.37 -7.94
CA PHE A 300 -39.94 -7.91 -6.80
C PHE A 300 -40.62 -6.81 -5.96
N HIS A 301 -40.67 -5.57 -6.41
CA HIS A 301 -41.28 -4.42 -5.73
C HIS A 301 -40.81 -4.20 -4.27
N LEU A 302 -39.51 -4.50 -3.96
CA LEU A 302 -39.01 -4.45 -2.60
C LEU A 302 -38.76 -2.99 -2.11
N LYS A 303 -38.81 -1.99 -2.99
CA LYS A 303 -38.61 -0.56 -2.70
C LYS A 303 -37.29 -0.27 -1.94
N LEU A 304 -36.20 -0.98 -2.30
CA LEU A 304 -34.88 -0.73 -1.72
C LEU A 304 -34.27 0.52 -2.34
N THR A 305 -33.70 1.36 -1.51
CA THR A 305 -32.86 2.49 -1.96
C THR A 305 -31.44 2.00 -2.29
N THR A 306 -30.66 2.81 -3.03
CA THR A 306 -29.24 2.50 -3.30
C THR A 306 -28.45 2.32 -2.00
N ALA A 307 -28.77 3.11 -0.98
CA ALA A 307 -28.17 2.98 0.34
C ALA A 307 -28.53 1.65 1.03
N ASP A 308 -29.79 1.19 0.93
CA ASP A 308 -30.18 -0.11 1.49
C ASP A 308 -29.47 -1.25 0.76
N CYS A 309 -29.31 -1.17 -0.57
CA CYS A 309 -28.54 -2.14 -1.35
C CYS A 309 -27.09 -2.19 -0.88
N LEU A 310 -26.45 -1.05 -0.65
CA LEU A 310 -25.08 -0.97 -0.14
C LEU A 310 -24.96 -1.63 1.24
N GLY A 311 -25.88 -1.33 2.17
CA GLY A 311 -25.89 -1.91 3.51
C GLY A 311 -26.10 -3.43 3.50
N ILE A 312 -27.03 -3.94 2.67
CA ILE A 312 -27.25 -5.39 2.51
C ILE A 312 -26.00 -6.08 2.00
N LEU A 313 -25.35 -5.53 0.97
CA LEU A 313 -24.12 -6.11 0.41
C LEU A 313 -22.95 -6.04 1.38
N PHE A 314 -22.85 -4.99 2.19
CA PHE A 314 -21.86 -4.90 3.26
C PHE A 314 -22.05 -6.06 4.25
N LEU A 315 -23.26 -6.29 4.74
CA LEU A 315 -23.59 -7.39 5.64
C LEU A 315 -23.29 -8.75 4.99
N LEU A 316 -23.73 -8.98 3.76
CA LEU A 316 -23.46 -10.22 3.03
C LEU A 316 -21.96 -10.47 2.86
N SER A 317 -21.16 -9.44 2.62
CA SER A 317 -19.70 -9.56 2.54
C SER A 317 -19.09 -10.02 3.86
N LEU A 318 -19.58 -9.49 4.99
CA LEU A 318 -19.16 -9.91 6.32
C LEU A 318 -19.63 -11.32 6.67
N PHE A 319 -20.83 -11.71 6.26
CA PHE A 319 -21.31 -13.10 6.39
C PHE A 319 -20.42 -14.09 5.64
N TYR A 320 -19.98 -13.70 4.43
CA TYR A 320 -19.08 -14.55 3.64
C TYR A 320 -17.70 -14.66 4.30
N ARG A 321 -17.13 -13.51 4.74
CA ARG A 321 -15.83 -13.46 5.41
C ARG A 321 -15.72 -12.19 6.28
N THR A 322 -15.67 -12.35 7.59
CA THR A 322 -15.57 -11.23 8.53
C THR A 322 -14.25 -10.45 8.40
N SER A 323 -13.14 -11.15 8.14
CA SER A 323 -11.82 -10.52 7.95
C SER A 323 -11.73 -9.60 6.72
N ILE A 324 -12.71 -9.61 5.82
CA ILE A 324 -12.73 -8.70 4.65
C ILE A 324 -12.72 -7.22 5.06
N ILE A 325 -13.16 -6.92 6.29
CA ILE A 325 -13.14 -5.56 6.83
C ILE A 325 -11.71 -5.01 6.96
N GLU A 326 -10.70 -5.86 7.12
CA GLU A 326 -9.29 -5.47 7.16
C GLU A 326 -8.74 -5.10 5.77
N ASN A 327 -9.48 -5.40 4.71
CA ASN A 327 -9.05 -5.11 3.35
C ASN A 327 -9.24 -3.64 2.98
N VAL A 328 -8.15 -2.97 2.63
CA VAL A 328 -8.15 -1.54 2.25
C VAL A 328 -9.08 -1.25 1.06
N ALA A 329 -9.09 -2.13 0.05
CA ALA A 329 -9.97 -1.96 -1.10
C ALA A 329 -11.46 -2.08 -0.72
N PHE A 330 -11.80 -2.94 0.26
CA PHE A 330 -13.14 -3.04 0.80
C PHE A 330 -13.54 -1.76 1.54
N GLN A 331 -12.71 -1.28 2.45
CA GLN A 331 -12.98 -0.07 3.24
C GLN A 331 -13.12 1.16 2.34
N LEU A 332 -12.20 1.37 1.39
CA LEU A 332 -12.29 2.47 0.44
C LEU A 332 -13.53 2.35 -0.46
N SER A 333 -13.81 1.15 -0.99
CA SER A 333 -14.92 0.94 -1.91
C SER A 333 -16.28 1.19 -1.24
N TYR A 334 -16.53 0.60 -0.08
CA TYR A 334 -17.80 0.78 0.64
C TYR A 334 -17.87 2.16 1.33
N GLY A 335 -16.78 2.59 1.97
CA GLY A 335 -16.72 3.87 2.68
C GLY A 335 -16.92 5.07 1.75
N LEU A 336 -16.17 5.17 0.65
CA LEU A 336 -16.33 6.26 -0.31
C LEU A 336 -17.71 6.28 -0.96
N THR A 337 -18.30 5.10 -1.23
CA THR A 337 -19.67 5.03 -1.76
C THR A 337 -20.71 5.52 -0.72
N ALA A 338 -20.57 5.14 0.53
CA ALA A 338 -21.44 5.62 1.60
C ALA A 338 -21.33 7.14 1.76
N ILE A 339 -20.11 7.70 1.73
CA ILE A 339 -19.85 9.13 1.78
C ILE A 339 -20.49 9.83 0.59
N LEU A 340 -20.36 9.31 -0.62
CA LEU A 340 -20.96 9.88 -1.82
C LEU A 340 -22.49 9.87 -1.75
N LEU A 341 -23.11 8.81 -1.24
CA LEU A 341 -24.56 8.74 -1.05
C LEU A 341 -25.03 9.76 0.00
N LEU A 342 -24.27 9.93 1.09
CA LEU A 342 -24.57 10.87 2.15
C LEU A 342 -24.48 12.33 1.64
N THR A 343 -23.40 12.68 0.95
CA THR A 343 -23.20 14.03 0.37
C THR A 343 -24.23 14.35 -0.70
N SER A 344 -24.60 13.36 -1.53
CA SER A 344 -25.65 13.49 -2.53
C SER A 344 -27.02 13.73 -1.89
N TYR A 345 -27.35 12.99 -0.83
CA TYR A 345 -28.57 13.18 -0.07
C TYR A 345 -28.63 14.59 0.54
N PHE A 346 -27.56 15.04 1.19
CA PHE A 346 -27.46 16.38 1.77
C PHE A 346 -27.64 17.48 0.69
N ALA A 347 -26.96 17.36 -0.44
CA ALA A 347 -27.04 18.32 -1.54
C ALA A 347 -28.45 18.39 -2.15
N GLN A 348 -29.15 17.25 -2.26
CA GLN A 348 -30.52 17.22 -2.79
C GLN A 348 -31.51 17.93 -1.89
N HIS A 349 -31.37 17.85 -0.57
CA HIS A 349 -32.30 18.44 0.38
C HIS A 349 -32.02 19.91 0.69
N ASN A 350 -30.76 20.35 0.66
CA ASN A 350 -30.37 21.67 1.10
C ASN A 350 -30.03 22.67 -0.01
N LEU A 351 -29.87 22.22 -1.24
CA LEU A 351 -29.44 23.07 -2.35
C LEU A 351 -30.46 23.09 -3.49
N GLN A 352 -30.58 24.26 -4.14
CA GLN A 352 -31.33 24.41 -5.38
C GLN A 352 -30.38 24.58 -6.59
N GLY A 353 -30.79 24.06 -7.75
CA GLY A 353 -30.01 24.12 -8.98
C GLY A 353 -29.03 22.97 -9.16
N LYS A 354 -29.04 22.35 -10.33
CA LYS A 354 -28.25 21.16 -10.68
C LYS A 354 -26.73 21.41 -10.54
N TRP A 355 -26.26 22.54 -11.05
CA TRP A 355 -24.83 22.88 -10.99
C TRP A 355 -24.31 23.08 -9.57
N LYS A 356 -25.09 23.79 -8.72
CA LYS A 356 -24.72 23.98 -7.32
C LYS A 356 -24.62 22.65 -6.56
N LYS A 357 -25.53 21.72 -6.80
CA LYS A 357 -25.51 20.37 -6.22
C LYS A 357 -24.27 19.60 -6.65
N THR A 358 -23.95 19.61 -7.95
CA THR A 358 -22.79 18.91 -8.49
C THR A 358 -21.48 19.45 -7.92
N ILE A 359 -21.30 20.77 -7.91
CA ILE A 359 -20.11 21.41 -7.33
C ILE A 359 -19.97 21.07 -5.85
N TRP A 360 -21.07 21.15 -5.09
CA TRP A 360 -21.07 20.85 -3.67
C TRP A 360 -20.66 19.40 -3.38
N ILE A 361 -21.22 18.44 -4.12
CA ILE A 361 -20.86 17.02 -4.00
C ILE A 361 -19.37 16.82 -4.34
N ALA A 362 -18.88 17.46 -5.39
CA ALA A 362 -17.48 17.35 -5.81
C ALA A 362 -16.49 17.86 -4.75
N PHE A 363 -16.84 18.90 -3.99
CA PHE A 363 -15.98 19.43 -2.94
C PHE A 363 -16.18 18.73 -1.59
N LEU A 364 -17.42 18.46 -1.19
CA LEU A 364 -17.69 17.91 0.13
C LEU A 364 -17.30 16.44 0.26
N THR A 365 -17.42 15.65 -0.82
CA THR A 365 -17.09 14.23 -0.79
C THR A 365 -15.61 13.99 -0.45
N PRO A 366 -14.64 14.64 -1.11
CA PRO A 366 -13.21 14.50 -0.73
C PRO A 366 -12.90 14.97 0.69
N ILE A 367 -13.55 16.05 1.16
CA ILE A 367 -13.36 16.55 2.52
C ILE A 367 -13.81 15.50 3.54
N ILE A 368 -15.02 14.96 3.41
CA ILE A 368 -15.49 13.92 4.35
C ILE A 368 -14.66 12.64 4.23
N ALA A 369 -14.14 12.32 3.04
CA ALA A 369 -13.31 11.16 2.79
C ALA A 369 -11.84 11.34 3.22
N LEU A 370 -11.41 12.58 3.49
CA LEU A 370 -10.01 12.92 3.76
C LEU A 370 -9.36 12.04 4.85
N PRO A 371 -9.99 11.79 6.00
CA PRO A 371 -9.39 10.92 7.02
C PRO A 371 -9.12 9.50 6.51
N LEU A 372 -10.06 8.93 5.75
CA LEU A 372 -9.91 7.60 5.19
C LEU A 372 -8.80 7.54 4.12
N ILE A 373 -8.69 8.59 3.29
CA ILE A 373 -7.64 8.72 2.28
C ILE A 373 -6.28 8.87 2.94
N CYS A 374 -6.16 9.79 3.92
CA CYS A 374 -4.90 10.06 4.60
C CYS A 374 -4.42 8.87 5.45
N HIS A 375 -5.33 8.07 6.00
CA HIS A 375 -4.96 6.87 6.77
C HIS A 375 -4.18 5.84 5.93
N TYR A 376 -4.49 5.72 4.62
CA TYR A 376 -3.86 4.72 3.74
C TYR A 376 -2.78 5.29 2.82
N PHE A 377 -2.92 6.55 2.41
CA PHE A 377 -2.00 7.16 1.43
C PHE A 377 -1.12 8.26 2.01
N PHE A 378 -1.39 8.70 3.23
CA PHE A 378 -0.66 9.75 3.97
C PHE A 378 -0.60 11.11 3.30
N THR A 379 -1.03 11.22 2.06
CA THR A 379 -1.00 12.44 1.24
C THR A 379 -2.34 12.70 0.57
N TRP A 380 -2.60 13.96 0.30
CA TRP A 380 -3.72 14.39 -0.53
C TRP A 380 -3.29 15.53 -1.44
N ASN A 381 -3.60 15.40 -2.72
CA ASN A 381 -3.28 16.42 -3.72
C ASN A 381 -4.55 17.18 -4.09
N LEU A 382 -4.55 18.50 -3.94
CA LEU A 382 -5.70 19.34 -4.27
C LEU A 382 -6.04 19.27 -5.77
N LEU A 383 -5.04 19.16 -6.64
CA LEU A 383 -5.23 18.99 -8.07
C LEU A 383 -5.98 17.70 -8.41
N SER A 384 -5.92 16.68 -7.56
CA SER A 384 -6.60 15.40 -7.82
C SER A 384 -8.11 15.56 -8.02
N VAL A 385 -8.73 16.53 -7.35
CA VAL A 385 -10.18 16.80 -7.46
C VAL A 385 -10.54 17.29 -8.87
N LEU A 386 -9.73 18.21 -9.41
CA LEU A 386 -9.94 18.77 -10.74
C LEU A 386 -9.57 17.76 -11.85
N LEU A 387 -8.39 17.15 -11.71
CA LEU A 387 -7.89 16.17 -12.68
C LEU A 387 -8.75 14.92 -12.73
N ALA A 388 -9.21 14.40 -11.58
CA ALA A 388 -10.08 13.24 -11.57
C ALA A 388 -11.35 13.45 -12.38
N GLY A 389 -12.01 14.62 -12.27
CA GLY A 389 -13.19 14.94 -13.05
C GLY A 389 -12.92 14.92 -14.56
N LEU A 390 -11.83 15.56 -15.00
CA LEU A 390 -11.44 15.62 -16.42
C LEU A 390 -11.05 14.24 -16.96
N VAL A 391 -10.21 13.51 -16.19
CA VAL A 391 -9.73 12.18 -16.58
C VAL A 391 -10.88 11.18 -16.64
N VAL A 392 -11.80 11.22 -15.67
CA VAL A 392 -13.00 10.37 -15.68
C VAL A 392 -13.83 10.59 -16.95
N LEU A 393 -14.09 11.85 -17.33
CA LEU A 393 -14.83 12.14 -18.57
C LEU A 393 -14.14 11.58 -19.81
N LEU A 394 -12.82 11.69 -19.90
CA LEU A 394 -12.01 11.17 -21.00
C LEU A 394 -12.01 9.63 -21.01
N PHE A 395 -11.89 9.02 -19.84
CA PHE A 395 -11.98 7.57 -19.70
C PHE A 395 -13.35 7.03 -20.11
N GLU A 396 -14.42 7.70 -19.67
CA GLU A 396 -15.79 7.30 -19.98
C GLU A 396 -16.12 7.39 -21.47
N SER A 397 -15.78 8.51 -22.08
CA SER A 397 -16.22 8.80 -23.43
C SER A 397 -15.36 8.19 -24.53
N ILE A 398 -14.05 8.03 -24.29
CA ILE A 398 -13.08 7.66 -25.33
C ILE A 398 -12.25 6.45 -24.95
N LEU A 399 -11.58 6.46 -23.78
CA LEU A 399 -10.56 5.46 -23.47
C LEU A 399 -11.13 4.07 -23.25
N ILE A 400 -12.14 3.91 -22.41
CA ILE A 400 -12.74 2.59 -22.11
C ILE A 400 -13.38 1.98 -23.36
N PRO A 401 -14.22 2.69 -24.14
CA PRO A 401 -14.73 2.16 -25.41
C PRO A 401 -13.62 1.82 -26.41
N GLY A 402 -12.61 2.68 -26.53
CA GLY A 402 -11.48 2.47 -27.42
C GLY A 402 -10.62 1.27 -27.03
N ILE A 403 -10.34 1.09 -25.74
CA ILE A 403 -9.58 -0.06 -25.21
C ILE A 403 -10.35 -1.38 -25.41
N LEU A 404 -11.68 -1.37 -25.23
CA LEU A 404 -12.50 -2.55 -25.51
C LEU A 404 -12.49 -2.92 -26.98
N LEU A 405 -12.60 -1.91 -27.89
CA LEU A 405 -12.49 -2.13 -29.33
C LEU A 405 -11.08 -2.61 -29.72
N TYR A 406 -10.02 -2.03 -29.13
CA TYR A 406 -8.65 -2.48 -29.34
C TYR A 406 -8.47 -3.95 -28.92
N ALA A 407 -8.92 -4.31 -27.71
CA ALA A 407 -8.83 -5.68 -27.24
C ALA A 407 -9.55 -6.67 -28.15
N LEU A 408 -10.74 -6.29 -28.64
CA LEU A 408 -11.51 -7.10 -29.59
C LEU A 408 -10.75 -7.23 -30.92
N ALA A 409 -10.22 -6.14 -31.47
CA ALA A 409 -9.48 -6.13 -32.73
C ALA A 409 -8.19 -6.98 -32.65
N VAL A 410 -7.48 -6.95 -31.53
CA VAL A 410 -6.30 -7.78 -31.28
C VAL A 410 -6.68 -9.26 -31.20
N VAL A 411 -7.78 -9.62 -30.53
CA VAL A 411 -8.21 -11.02 -30.38
C VAL A 411 -8.67 -11.61 -31.70
N ILE A 412 -9.39 -10.80 -32.54
CA ILE A 412 -9.85 -11.21 -33.86
C ILE A 412 -8.73 -11.11 -34.92
N GLU A 413 -7.57 -10.58 -34.53
CA GLU A 413 -6.38 -10.41 -35.40
C GLU A 413 -6.60 -9.40 -36.56
N TRP A 414 -7.45 -8.40 -36.35
CA TRP A 414 -7.66 -7.30 -37.27
C TRP A 414 -6.55 -6.24 -37.15
N GLY A 415 -5.35 -6.55 -37.65
CA GLY A 415 -4.15 -5.73 -37.43
C GLY A 415 -4.27 -4.29 -37.89
N TRP A 416 -4.93 -3.99 -39.03
CA TRP A 416 -5.10 -2.61 -39.50
C TRP A 416 -6.05 -1.78 -38.59
N ILE A 417 -7.09 -2.40 -38.03
CA ILE A 417 -8.00 -1.74 -37.06
C ILE A 417 -7.27 -1.51 -35.73
N SER A 418 -6.60 -2.53 -35.20
CA SER A 418 -5.85 -2.39 -33.95
C SER A 418 -4.79 -1.31 -34.04
N ASN A 419 -4.03 -1.23 -35.15
CA ASN A 419 -3.02 -0.19 -35.37
C ASN A 419 -3.62 1.21 -35.49
N GLY A 420 -4.77 1.35 -36.18
CA GLY A 420 -5.49 2.62 -36.25
C GLY A 420 -5.99 3.12 -34.90
N ILE A 421 -6.52 2.20 -34.07
CA ILE A 421 -6.94 2.52 -32.70
C ILE A 421 -5.73 2.90 -31.82
N VAL A 422 -4.61 2.15 -31.92
CA VAL A 422 -3.36 2.46 -31.21
C VAL A 422 -2.89 3.85 -31.57
N PHE A 423 -2.78 4.19 -32.86
CA PHE A 423 -2.32 5.51 -33.31
C PHE A 423 -3.17 6.65 -32.71
N PHE A 424 -4.48 6.52 -32.75
CA PHE A 424 -5.39 7.54 -32.22
C PHE A 424 -5.29 7.66 -30.67
N LEU A 425 -5.40 6.54 -29.98
CA LEU A 425 -5.40 6.55 -28.52
C LEU A 425 -4.03 6.88 -27.93
N ASP A 426 -2.92 6.39 -28.51
CA ASP A 426 -1.57 6.72 -28.06
C ASP A 426 -1.28 8.22 -28.20
N THR A 427 -1.73 8.85 -29.30
CA THR A 427 -1.61 10.31 -29.46
C THR A 427 -2.35 11.06 -28.35
N LEU A 428 -3.57 10.61 -28.02
CA LEU A 428 -4.37 11.20 -26.94
C LEU A 428 -3.71 10.99 -25.56
N LEU A 429 -3.27 9.77 -25.29
CA LEU A 429 -2.64 9.40 -24.02
C LEU A 429 -1.28 10.10 -23.83
N ASN A 430 -0.52 10.26 -24.89
CA ASN A 430 0.73 11.04 -24.85
C ASN A 430 0.45 12.50 -24.49
N GLY A 431 -0.56 13.12 -25.11
CA GLY A 431 -1.01 14.46 -24.72
C GLY A 431 -1.42 14.55 -23.24
N LEU A 432 -2.13 13.53 -22.75
CA LEU A 432 -2.52 13.45 -21.32
C LEU A 432 -1.30 13.34 -20.41
N ASN A 433 -0.31 12.53 -20.77
CA ASN A 433 0.93 12.39 -20.01
C ASN A 433 1.71 13.70 -19.95
N HIS A 434 1.75 14.50 -21.02
CA HIS A 434 2.35 15.84 -21.00
C HIS A 434 1.60 16.79 -20.05
N ILE A 435 0.27 16.73 -20.01
CA ILE A 435 -0.54 17.49 -19.05
C ILE A 435 -0.21 17.06 -17.61
N PHE A 436 -0.07 15.77 -17.36
CA PHE A 436 0.28 15.26 -16.05
C PHE A 436 1.69 15.70 -15.62
N ALA A 437 2.68 15.60 -16.51
CA ALA A 437 4.04 16.08 -16.25
C ALA A 437 4.08 17.59 -15.92
N PHE A 438 3.26 18.39 -16.63
CA PHE A 438 3.09 19.80 -16.29
C PHE A 438 2.44 20.00 -14.92
N CYS A 439 1.38 19.26 -14.61
CA CYS A 439 0.69 19.35 -13.31
C CYS A 439 1.58 18.92 -12.13
N GLU A 440 2.53 18.02 -12.35
CA GLU A 440 3.47 17.59 -11.32
C GLU A 440 4.43 18.70 -10.86
N GLN A 441 4.64 19.74 -11.63
CA GLN A 441 5.44 20.91 -11.22
C GLN A 441 4.79 21.68 -10.05
N PHE A 442 3.48 21.47 -9.81
CA PHE A 442 2.74 22.09 -8.70
C PHE A 442 2.74 21.23 -7.43
N LEU A 443 3.91 20.73 -7.02
CA LEU A 443 4.06 19.90 -5.81
C LEU A 443 3.56 20.58 -4.54
N PHE A 444 3.56 21.92 -4.47
CA PHE A 444 3.06 22.67 -3.31
C PHE A 444 1.55 22.47 -3.03
N LEU A 445 0.79 21.91 -3.99
CA LEU A 445 -0.62 21.54 -3.80
C LEU A 445 -0.79 20.12 -3.24
N ARG A 446 0.30 19.39 -3.04
CA ARG A 446 0.31 18.07 -2.39
C ARG A 446 0.58 18.24 -0.90
N PHE A 447 -0.44 17.98 -0.11
CA PHE A 447 -0.35 18.02 1.35
C PHE A 447 0.02 16.65 1.89
N THR A 448 1.03 16.59 2.75
CA THR A 448 1.42 15.39 3.49
C THR A 448 0.84 15.46 4.89
N PHE A 449 -0.01 14.50 5.24
CA PHE A 449 -0.73 14.52 6.51
C PHE A 449 -0.13 13.52 7.52
N GLY A 450 0.66 12.57 7.06
CA GLY A 450 1.17 11.50 7.91
C GLY A 450 0.07 10.67 8.58
N THR A 451 0.44 10.02 9.66
CA THR A 451 -0.53 9.29 10.50
C THR A 451 -1.18 10.20 11.51
N TRP A 452 -2.48 10.26 11.49
CA TRP A 452 -3.24 11.09 12.41
C TRP A 452 -3.26 10.52 13.82
N SER A 453 -2.97 11.37 14.80
CA SER A 453 -3.19 11.04 16.20
C SER A 453 -4.68 10.95 16.53
N THR A 454 -5.03 10.28 17.63
CA THR A 454 -6.44 10.23 18.11
C THR A 454 -7.02 11.63 18.33
N ILE A 455 -6.19 12.57 18.79
CA ILE A 455 -6.59 13.97 19.01
C ILE A 455 -6.92 14.64 17.68
N THR A 456 -6.08 14.45 16.66
CA THR A 456 -6.31 14.99 15.31
C THR A 456 -7.62 14.47 14.71
N TRP A 457 -7.90 13.17 14.87
CA TRP A 457 -9.16 12.55 14.47
C TRP A 457 -10.37 13.17 15.16
N MET A 458 -10.30 13.37 16.48
CA MET A 458 -11.37 14.00 17.25
C MET A 458 -11.62 15.45 16.81
N LEU A 459 -10.56 16.24 16.68
CA LEU A 459 -10.64 17.62 16.23
C LEU A 459 -11.29 17.72 14.84
N TYR A 460 -10.92 16.83 13.94
CA TYR A 460 -11.50 16.78 12.60
C TYR A 460 -13.01 16.55 12.64
N TRP A 461 -13.47 15.52 13.35
CA TRP A 461 -14.89 15.19 13.41
C TRP A 461 -15.70 16.24 14.14
N ILE A 462 -15.17 16.82 15.20
CA ILE A 462 -15.82 17.93 15.93
C ILE A 462 -15.97 19.15 15.01
N THR A 463 -14.90 19.49 14.28
CA THR A 463 -14.92 20.62 13.34
C THR A 463 -15.91 20.39 12.20
N LEU A 464 -15.87 19.23 11.56
CA LEU A 464 -16.76 18.90 10.45
C LEU A 464 -18.23 18.87 10.91
N TYR A 465 -18.51 18.20 12.02
CA TYR A 465 -19.86 18.12 12.57
C TYR A 465 -20.38 19.51 12.99
N GLY A 466 -19.54 20.27 13.69
CA GLY A 466 -19.89 21.64 14.09
C GLY A 466 -20.20 22.55 12.90
N ALA A 467 -19.36 22.50 11.86
CA ALA A 467 -19.59 23.26 10.63
C ALA A 467 -20.89 22.87 9.91
N LEU A 468 -21.19 21.57 9.81
CA LEU A 468 -22.42 21.06 9.20
C LEU A 468 -23.66 21.44 9.99
N VAL A 469 -23.64 21.37 11.33
CA VAL A 469 -24.75 21.79 12.20
C VAL A 469 -24.99 23.31 12.10
N CYS A 470 -23.91 24.10 12.09
CA CYS A 470 -24.01 25.53 11.86
C CYS A 470 -24.61 25.88 10.50
N TYR A 471 -24.23 25.13 9.47
CA TYR A 471 -24.78 25.31 8.12
C TYR A 471 -26.25 24.95 8.01
N GLU A 472 -26.72 23.90 8.70
CA GLU A 472 -28.11 23.45 8.69
C GLU A 472 -29.02 24.45 9.40
N LYS A 473 -28.57 25.05 10.51
CA LYS A 473 -29.32 26.07 11.23
C LYS A 473 -29.11 27.44 10.57
N SER A 474 -30.15 27.98 9.93
CA SER A 474 -30.09 29.22 9.14
C SER A 474 -29.47 30.42 9.87
N TRP A 475 -29.68 30.54 11.17
CA TRP A 475 -29.12 31.61 12.01
C TRP A 475 -27.57 31.51 12.14
N PHE A 476 -27.03 30.31 12.21
CA PHE A 476 -25.61 30.08 12.42
C PHE A 476 -24.78 29.85 11.12
N ARG A 477 -25.42 29.93 9.93
CA ARG A 477 -24.75 29.74 8.64
C ARG A 477 -23.46 30.54 8.46
N PRO A 478 -23.39 31.85 8.80
CA PRO A 478 -22.15 32.61 8.61
C PRO A 478 -21.01 32.12 9.49
N TYR A 479 -21.31 31.47 10.62
CA TYR A 479 -20.29 30.93 11.52
C TYR A 479 -19.73 29.54 11.07
N SER A 480 -20.40 28.85 10.16
CA SER A 480 -19.94 27.52 9.69
C SER A 480 -18.59 27.60 9.02
N SER A 481 -18.33 28.66 8.23
CA SER A 481 -17.04 28.90 7.59
C SER A 481 -15.94 29.23 8.61
N VAL A 482 -16.26 29.98 9.64
CA VAL A 482 -15.32 30.32 10.72
C VAL A 482 -14.95 29.10 11.53
N VAL A 483 -15.92 28.26 11.93
CA VAL A 483 -15.68 26.99 12.63
C VAL A 483 -14.82 26.06 11.79
N PHE A 484 -15.13 25.95 10.50
CA PHE A 484 -14.34 25.13 9.57
C PHE A 484 -12.91 25.66 9.41
N ALA A 485 -12.73 26.98 9.25
CA ALA A 485 -11.41 27.59 9.08
C ALA A 485 -10.54 27.43 10.34
N ILE A 486 -11.07 27.70 11.53
CA ILE A 486 -10.34 27.54 12.79
C ILE A 486 -9.97 26.07 13.01
N GLY A 487 -10.92 25.16 12.84
CA GLY A 487 -10.67 23.74 13.01
C GLY A 487 -9.64 23.21 12.00
N SER A 488 -9.71 23.62 10.73
CA SER A 488 -8.73 23.24 9.71
C SER A 488 -7.34 23.76 10.07
N CYS A 489 -7.22 24.97 10.61
CA CYS A 489 -5.96 25.53 11.06
C CYS A 489 -5.36 24.72 12.23
N LEU A 490 -6.18 24.38 13.23
CA LEU A 490 -5.75 23.54 14.36
C LEU A 490 -5.31 22.13 13.92
N ILE A 491 -6.04 21.55 12.97
CA ILE A 491 -5.69 20.25 12.40
C ILE A 491 -4.36 20.34 11.64
N ALA A 492 -4.19 21.37 10.80
CA ALA A 492 -2.96 21.60 10.06
C ALA A 492 -1.76 21.75 11.00
N LEU A 493 -1.90 22.53 12.07
CA LEU A 493 -0.85 22.69 13.08
C LEU A 493 -0.53 21.37 13.81
N SER A 494 -1.56 20.58 14.14
CA SER A 494 -1.35 19.30 14.86
C SER A 494 -0.64 18.23 14.01
N ILE A 495 -0.71 18.36 12.69
CA ILE A 495 -0.10 17.43 11.74
C ILE A 495 1.30 17.88 11.33
N SER A 496 1.46 19.18 11.08
CA SER A 496 2.66 19.73 10.45
C SER A 496 3.78 20.07 11.40
N TYR A 497 3.54 20.08 12.71
CA TYR A 497 4.53 20.51 13.70
C TYR A 497 5.03 19.37 14.58
N HIS A 498 6.31 19.04 14.45
CA HIS A 498 6.98 18.08 15.32
C HIS A 498 7.45 18.77 16.60
N LEU A 499 6.88 18.34 17.74
CA LEU A 499 7.19 18.90 19.07
C LEU A 499 8.59 18.53 19.55
N HIS A 500 9.09 17.38 19.12
CA HIS A 500 10.35 16.80 19.55
C HIS A 500 11.15 16.32 18.35
N GLU A 501 12.47 16.39 18.48
CA GLU A 501 13.40 15.74 17.55
C GLU A 501 13.23 14.22 17.58
N GLN A 502 13.34 13.60 16.41
CA GLN A 502 13.21 12.15 16.26
C GLN A 502 14.30 11.60 15.35
N ILE A 503 14.86 10.48 15.74
CA ILE A 503 15.78 9.69 14.93
C ILE A 503 15.13 8.33 14.69
N ILE A 504 14.92 7.98 13.43
CA ILE A 504 14.27 6.74 13.04
C ILE A 504 15.26 5.91 12.23
N PHE A 505 15.51 4.70 12.71
CA PHE A 505 16.34 3.72 12.03
C PHE A 505 15.43 2.81 11.21
N LEU A 506 15.45 2.99 9.88
CA LEU A 506 14.59 2.27 8.94
C LEU A 506 15.25 0.98 8.48
N SER A 507 14.55 -0.14 8.58
CA SER A 507 14.98 -1.40 8.00
C SER A 507 14.74 -1.39 6.48
N THR A 508 15.78 -1.15 5.69
CA THR A 508 15.72 -1.10 4.23
C THR A 508 16.31 -2.37 3.59
N GLY A 509 15.76 -3.52 3.98
CA GLY A 509 16.23 -4.83 3.52
C GLY A 509 17.39 -5.35 4.36
N SER A 510 18.60 -5.41 3.78
CA SER A 510 19.82 -5.89 4.47
C SER A 510 20.58 -4.80 5.22
N GLN A 511 20.22 -3.55 5.03
CA GLN A 511 20.85 -2.37 5.62
C GLN A 511 19.84 -1.51 6.37
N VAL A 512 20.35 -0.63 7.22
CA VAL A 512 19.54 0.34 7.98
C VAL A 512 19.82 1.73 7.44
N SER A 513 18.78 2.45 7.06
CA SER A 513 18.84 3.87 6.72
C SER A 513 18.39 4.69 7.93
N VAL A 514 18.86 5.94 8.04
CA VAL A 514 18.54 6.80 9.17
C VAL A 514 17.75 8.01 8.68
N LEU A 515 16.60 8.26 9.31
CA LEU A 515 15.78 9.43 9.07
C LEU A 515 15.85 10.31 10.33
N TYR A 516 16.38 11.50 10.18
CA TYR A 516 16.42 12.51 11.25
C TYR A 516 15.37 13.58 10.98
N ILE A 517 14.50 13.79 11.96
CA ILE A 517 13.42 14.77 11.93
C ILE A 517 13.72 15.79 13.02
N PRO A 518 14.14 17.00 12.68
CA PRO A 518 14.36 18.07 13.64
C PRO A 518 13.03 18.55 14.24
N LYS A 519 13.11 19.25 15.36
CA LYS A 519 11.94 19.94 15.91
C LYS A 519 11.52 21.06 14.95
N GLY A 520 10.24 21.11 14.58
CA GLY A 520 9.72 22.14 13.69
C GLY A 520 8.74 21.61 12.65
N PHE A 521 8.73 22.24 11.47
CA PHE A 521 7.78 21.94 10.40
C PHE A 521 8.38 20.96 9.38
N ASN A 522 7.67 19.92 9.07
CA ASN A 522 7.68 19.00 7.90
C ASN A 522 8.96 18.84 7.09
N HIS A 523 10.13 18.92 7.71
CA HIS A 523 11.41 18.72 7.02
C HIS A 523 12.27 17.66 7.73
N ALA A 524 13.14 16.99 6.98
CA ALA A 524 13.99 15.94 7.53
C ALA A 524 15.29 15.77 6.74
N THR A 525 16.26 15.11 7.36
CA THR A 525 17.49 14.64 6.71
C THR A 525 17.48 13.13 6.60
N LEU A 526 17.76 12.62 5.41
CA LEU A 526 17.78 11.19 5.12
C LEU A 526 19.21 10.71 4.86
N ILE A 527 19.66 9.73 5.64
CA ILE A 527 20.94 9.06 5.45
C ILE A 527 20.69 7.69 4.83
N LEU A 528 21.03 7.55 3.56
CA LEU A 528 20.86 6.34 2.79
C LEU A 528 22.14 5.54 2.70
N ARG A 529 22.03 4.22 2.94
CA ARG A 529 23.17 3.30 2.84
C ARG A 529 23.08 2.39 1.61
N GLY A 530 22.12 2.56 0.78
CA GLY A 530 21.91 1.83 -0.46
C GLY A 530 20.97 0.65 -0.33
N GLY A 531 20.26 0.37 -1.41
CA GLY A 531 19.47 -0.82 -1.61
C GLY A 531 20.32 -1.93 -2.22
N ASN A 532 20.06 -3.17 -1.86
CA ASN A 532 20.73 -4.29 -2.49
C ASN A 532 19.94 -4.78 -3.69
N SER A 533 20.54 -4.71 -4.86
CA SER A 533 20.21 -5.64 -5.91
C SER A 533 20.89 -6.97 -5.59
N PHE A 534 20.10 -8.02 -5.38
CA PHE A 534 20.66 -9.37 -5.32
C PHE A 534 21.11 -9.77 -6.73
N ILE A 535 22.41 -9.91 -6.89
CA ILE A 535 23.02 -10.37 -8.14
C ILE A 535 23.13 -11.90 -8.06
N ASP A 536 22.68 -12.61 -9.09
CA ASP A 536 22.82 -14.06 -9.17
C ASP A 536 24.26 -14.49 -9.48
N SER A 537 24.52 -15.81 -9.43
CA SER A 537 25.83 -16.37 -9.77
C SER A 537 26.25 -16.13 -11.23
N LYS A 538 25.34 -15.66 -12.09
CA LYS A 538 25.57 -15.30 -13.49
C LYS A 538 25.68 -13.79 -13.72
N GLY A 539 25.63 -12.95 -12.65
CA GLY A 539 25.72 -11.49 -12.76
C GLY A 539 24.38 -10.79 -13.07
N ASN A 540 23.25 -11.50 -13.14
CA ASN A 540 21.96 -10.88 -13.37
C ASN A 540 21.37 -10.37 -12.05
N VAL A 541 20.69 -9.21 -12.10
CA VAL A 541 19.97 -8.67 -10.96
C VAL A 541 18.76 -9.56 -10.66
N ARG A 542 18.83 -10.32 -9.56
CA ARG A 542 17.79 -11.31 -9.17
C ARG A 542 16.52 -10.69 -8.63
N GLU A 543 16.66 -9.70 -7.79
CA GLU A 543 15.57 -8.96 -7.19
C GLU A 543 16.02 -7.53 -6.94
N LYS A 544 15.41 -6.58 -7.60
CA LYS A 544 15.60 -5.19 -7.30
C LYS A 544 14.68 -4.87 -6.12
N TYR A 545 15.22 -4.96 -4.90
CA TYR A 545 14.51 -4.42 -3.75
C TYR A 545 14.48 -2.90 -3.89
N SER A 546 13.31 -2.37 -4.26
CA SER A 546 13.13 -0.93 -4.32
C SER A 546 13.06 -0.38 -2.88
N PHE A 547 14.16 0.18 -2.41
CA PHE A 547 14.19 0.87 -1.13
C PHE A 547 13.39 2.18 -1.17
N SER A 548 13.19 2.76 -2.37
CA SER A 548 12.44 4.00 -2.53
C SER A 548 11.03 3.89 -1.94
N LYS A 549 10.30 2.81 -2.19
CA LYS A 549 8.96 2.61 -1.64
C LYS A 549 8.94 2.55 -0.12
N THR A 550 9.86 1.80 0.49
CA THR A 550 9.95 1.68 1.95
C THR A 550 10.29 3.04 2.56
N VAL A 551 11.28 3.72 2.01
CA VAL A 551 11.72 5.03 2.49
C VAL A 551 10.63 6.09 2.29
N THR A 552 10.07 6.20 1.07
CA THR A 552 8.96 7.13 0.75
C THR A 552 7.78 6.95 1.70
N ASN A 553 7.31 5.71 1.88
CA ASN A 553 6.17 5.46 2.75
C ASN A 553 6.45 5.86 4.20
N ASN A 554 7.67 5.60 4.71
CA ASN A 554 8.03 5.95 6.08
C ASN A 554 8.18 7.46 6.28
N ILE A 555 8.72 8.19 5.31
CA ILE A 555 8.77 9.66 5.31
C ILE A 555 7.34 10.22 5.31
N LEU A 556 6.47 9.70 4.46
CA LEU A 556 5.07 10.13 4.35
C LEU A 556 4.26 9.83 5.61
N VAL A 557 4.51 8.69 6.28
CA VAL A 557 3.88 8.32 7.56
C VAL A 557 4.15 9.35 8.65
N GLU A 558 5.38 9.90 8.69
CA GLU A 558 5.77 10.95 9.62
C GLU A 558 5.30 12.36 9.20
N GLY A 559 4.60 12.49 8.08
CA GLY A 559 4.03 13.76 7.61
C GLY A 559 5.06 14.71 6.97
N ILE A 560 6.20 14.20 6.55
CA ILE A 560 7.29 14.99 5.99
C ILE A 560 7.05 15.20 4.50
N SER A 561 7.18 16.45 4.06
CA SER A 561 7.01 16.86 2.66
C SER A 561 8.30 17.31 1.97
N GLN A 562 9.31 17.67 2.76
CA GLN A 562 10.57 18.22 2.29
C GLN A 562 11.77 17.51 2.92
N LEU A 563 12.80 17.25 2.12
CA LEU A 563 14.07 16.74 2.58
C LEU A 563 15.12 17.84 2.45
N ASP A 564 15.69 18.25 3.59
CA ASP A 564 16.78 19.24 3.59
C ASP A 564 18.02 18.67 2.92
N SER A 565 18.39 17.44 3.30
CA SER A 565 19.57 16.78 2.76
C SER A 565 19.33 15.29 2.60
N ILE A 566 19.83 14.72 1.50
CA ILE A 566 19.98 13.27 1.33
C ILE A 566 21.47 12.96 1.35
N VAL A 567 21.92 12.19 2.33
CA VAL A 567 23.31 11.76 2.46
C VAL A 567 23.47 10.34 1.96
N LEU A 568 24.30 10.15 0.94
CA LEU A 568 24.62 8.84 0.38
C LEU A 568 25.97 8.37 0.94
N THR A 569 25.95 7.39 1.83
CA THR A 569 27.19 6.83 2.40
C THR A 569 27.89 5.87 1.44
N ASN A 570 27.21 5.48 0.35
CA ASN A 570 27.75 4.58 -0.68
C ASN A 570 27.45 5.13 -2.08
N ALA A 571 28.49 5.35 -2.88
CA ALA A 571 28.41 5.87 -4.24
C ALA A 571 27.58 5.01 -5.21
N SER A 572 27.43 3.70 -4.97
CA SER A 572 26.64 2.80 -5.83
C SER A 572 25.13 3.10 -5.87
N VAL A 573 24.65 3.98 -5.01
CA VAL A 573 23.23 4.40 -4.94
C VAL A 573 22.94 5.61 -5.83
N GLU A 574 23.97 6.37 -6.18
CA GLU A 574 23.82 7.64 -6.87
C GLU A 574 23.09 7.55 -8.22
N ASP A 575 23.39 6.53 -9.02
CA ASP A 575 22.76 6.32 -10.33
C ASP A 575 21.48 5.45 -10.26
N SER A 576 20.95 5.16 -9.06
CA SER A 576 19.81 4.28 -8.92
C SER A 576 18.51 4.97 -9.33
N GLU A 577 17.64 4.23 -10.03
CA GLU A 577 16.27 4.70 -10.32
C GLU A 577 15.50 5.00 -9.03
N ASP A 578 15.83 4.32 -7.93
CA ASP A 578 15.22 4.53 -6.62
C ASP A 578 15.52 5.93 -6.05
N LEU A 579 16.75 6.43 -6.24
CA LEU A 579 17.10 7.80 -5.84
C LEU A 579 16.37 8.83 -6.69
N LYS A 580 16.24 8.58 -8.00
CA LYS A 580 15.44 9.43 -8.91
C LYS A 580 13.99 9.53 -8.45
N GLU A 581 13.39 8.39 -8.10
CA GLU A 581 12.01 8.34 -7.61
C GLU A 581 11.87 9.15 -6.31
N LEU A 582 12.82 9.04 -5.37
CA LEU A 582 12.82 9.83 -4.13
C LEU A 582 12.92 11.34 -4.39
N ILE A 583 13.82 11.76 -5.28
CA ILE A 583 14.00 13.17 -5.64
C ILE A 583 12.73 13.72 -6.33
N GLN A 584 12.05 12.91 -7.13
CA GLN A 584 10.79 13.29 -7.77
C GLN A 584 9.60 13.31 -6.78
N ASP A 585 9.61 12.47 -5.76
CA ASP A 585 8.52 12.37 -4.79
C ASP A 585 8.60 13.47 -3.71
N PHE A 586 9.79 14.03 -3.42
CA PHE A 586 10.01 15.04 -2.39
C PHE A 586 10.78 16.25 -2.92
N SER A 587 10.54 17.44 -2.32
CA SER A 587 11.38 18.60 -2.53
C SER A 587 12.70 18.40 -1.79
N VAL A 588 13.79 18.13 -2.51
CA VAL A 588 15.12 17.89 -1.93
C VAL A 588 15.96 19.14 -2.13
N SER A 589 16.56 19.67 -1.05
CA SER A 589 17.39 20.89 -1.12
C SER A 589 18.83 20.57 -1.52
N GLU A 590 19.41 19.51 -0.99
CA GLU A 590 20.77 19.06 -1.35
C GLU A 590 20.93 17.55 -1.33
N VAL A 591 21.85 17.05 -2.15
CA VAL A 591 22.30 15.66 -2.11
C VAL A 591 23.79 15.63 -1.85
N VAL A 592 24.23 14.95 -0.80
CA VAL A 592 25.63 14.86 -0.41
C VAL A 592 26.13 13.44 -0.56
N VAL A 593 27.22 13.27 -1.29
CA VAL A 593 27.78 11.96 -1.65
C VAL A 593 29.18 11.81 -1.08
N SER A 594 29.47 10.65 -0.49
CA SER A 594 30.82 10.26 -0.10
C SER A 594 31.69 10.08 -1.36
N LYS A 595 32.71 10.91 -1.54
CA LYS A 595 33.57 10.87 -2.73
C LYS A 595 34.60 9.74 -2.64
N ASN A 596 34.64 8.89 -3.64
CA ASN A 596 35.80 8.06 -3.91
C ASN A 596 36.83 8.88 -4.73
N PRO A 597 38.07 9.02 -4.25
CA PRO A 597 39.08 9.88 -4.93
C PRO A 597 39.46 9.46 -6.34
N SER A 598 39.04 8.25 -6.78
CA SER A 598 39.47 7.63 -8.03
C SER A 598 38.58 7.92 -9.24
N GLU A 599 37.41 8.52 -9.09
CA GLU A 599 36.49 8.80 -10.20
C GLU A 599 36.37 10.30 -10.49
N LYS A 600 36.89 10.73 -11.65
CA LYS A 600 36.52 12.01 -12.27
C LYS A 600 35.09 11.88 -12.79
N ARG A 601 34.15 12.60 -12.20
CA ARG A 601 32.78 12.65 -12.71
C ARG A 601 32.53 13.89 -13.54
N GLU A 602 31.86 13.68 -14.68
CA GLU A 602 31.23 14.73 -15.46
C GLU A 602 30.01 15.28 -14.70
N ASP A 603 29.74 16.56 -14.89
CA ASP A 603 28.77 17.37 -14.17
C ASP A 603 27.39 16.73 -13.99
N SER A 604 26.79 16.99 -12.84
CA SER A 604 25.55 16.44 -12.33
C SER A 604 24.40 16.41 -13.34
N LYS A 605 23.86 15.21 -13.56
CA LYS A 605 22.59 14.97 -14.29
C LYS A 605 21.34 15.50 -13.54
N TRP A 606 21.54 16.24 -12.46
CA TRP A 606 20.47 16.65 -11.56
C TRP A 606 20.38 18.17 -11.46
N ASP A 607 19.18 18.73 -11.52
CA ASP A 607 18.90 20.15 -11.23
C ASP A 607 19.01 20.50 -9.71
N ILE A 608 19.69 19.68 -8.94
CA ILE A 608 19.87 19.83 -7.48
C ILE A 608 21.34 19.99 -7.18
N SER A 609 21.68 20.77 -6.14
CA SER A 609 23.06 20.92 -5.68
C SER A 609 23.59 19.57 -5.16
N VAL A 610 24.50 18.97 -5.90
CA VAL A 610 25.21 17.77 -5.48
C VAL A 610 26.55 18.19 -4.89
N GLN A 611 26.73 17.97 -3.60
CA GLN A 611 27.98 18.24 -2.90
C GLN A 611 28.76 16.94 -2.71
N SER A 612 30.01 16.91 -3.08
CA SER A 612 30.91 15.79 -2.79
C SER A 612 31.75 16.14 -1.54
N HIS A 613 31.74 15.23 -0.55
CA HIS A 613 32.50 15.39 0.69
C HIS A 613 33.75 14.52 0.70
N GLU A 614 34.88 15.14 1.06
CA GLU A 614 36.14 14.46 1.32
C GLU A 614 36.30 14.18 2.83
N ILE A 615 37.36 13.47 3.22
CA ILE A 615 37.66 13.15 4.63
C ILE A 615 37.64 14.40 5.51
N GLY A 616 36.80 14.44 6.52
CA GLY A 616 36.63 15.57 7.44
C GLY A 616 35.23 15.63 8.02
N GLU A 617 34.90 16.70 8.74
CA GLU A 617 33.56 16.99 9.23
C GLU A 617 32.90 18.07 8.36
N MET A 618 31.66 17.86 7.98
CA MET A 618 30.79 18.77 7.23
C MET A 618 29.51 19.00 8.02
N GLU A 619 29.00 20.22 8.00
CA GLU A 619 27.69 20.55 8.57
C GLU A 619 26.65 20.64 7.44
N LEU A 620 25.59 19.88 7.56
CA LEU A 620 24.46 19.83 6.61
C LEU A 620 23.47 20.98 6.87
N LEU A 621 22.60 21.29 5.93
CA LEU A 621 21.58 22.33 6.05
C LEU A 621 20.69 22.17 7.28
N SER A 622 20.48 20.93 7.73
CA SER A 622 19.72 20.59 8.94
C SER A 622 20.47 20.76 10.26
N GLY A 623 21.72 21.26 10.24
CA GLY A 623 22.59 21.34 11.43
C GLY A 623 23.21 20.01 11.85
N VAL A 624 23.00 18.95 11.08
CA VAL A 624 23.63 17.64 11.28
C VAL A 624 25.09 17.70 10.87
N LYS A 625 26.00 17.28 11.75
CA LYS A 625 27.42 17.16 11.40
C LYS A 625 27.72 15.76 10.91
N TRP A 626 28.29 15.66 9.74
CA TRP A 626 28.72 14.40 9.13
C TRP A 626 30.22 14.35 8.97
N GLY A 627 30.85 13.29 9.48
CA GLY A 627 32.28 13.06 9.37
C GLY A 627 32.57 11.71 8.71
N LEU A 628 33.59 11.68 7.87
CA LEU A 628 34.09 10.48 7.23
C LEU A 628 35.37 10.00 7.91
N ILE A 629 35.38 8.75 8.36
CA ILE A 629 36.51 8.12 9.03
C ILE A 629 37.16 7.11 8.07
N PRO A 630 38.44 7.24 7.70
CA PRO A 630 39.10 6.32 6.79
C PRO A 630 39.23 4.92 7.40
N ALA A 631 38.87 3.88 6.62
CA ALA A 631 38.97 2.50 7.05
C ALA A 631 40.42 2.03 7.18
N ASN A 632 41.34 2.60 6.39
CA ASN A 632 42.78 2.30 6.45
C ASN A 632 43.63 3.55 6.16
N LYS A 633 44.73 3.73 6.92
CA LYS A 633 45.67 4.88 6.74
C LYS A 633 46.35 4.90 5.36
N SER A 634 46.42 3.76 4.67
CA SER A 634 47.15 3.61 3.39
C SER A 634 46.24 3.51 2.14
N LYS A 635 44.94 3.24 2.31
CA LYS A 635 43.96 3.20 1.21
C LYS A 635 42.83 4.18 1.48
N LYS A 636 42.67 5.13 0.56
CA LYS A 636 41.62 6.19 0.64
C LYS A 636 40.20 5.65 0.27
N GLU A 637 39.97 4.33 0.13
CA GLU A 637 38.85 3.79 -0.63
C GLU A 637 37.63 3.37 0.18
N ALA A 638 37.66 3.22 1.46
CA ALA A 638 36.46 2.84 2.20
C ALA A 638 36.35 3.64 3.48
N GLN A 639 35.20 4.21 3.69
CA GLN A 639 34.99 5.21 4.71
C GLN A 639 33.83 4.80 5.62
N ASN A 640 34.09 4.76 6.92
CA ASN A 640 33.04 4.67 7.90
C ASN A 640 32.50 6.08 8.16
N SER A 641 31.21 6.18 8.40
CA SER A 641 30.54 7.48 8.60
C SER A 641 30.20 7.70 10.05
N ILE A 642 30.44 8.90 10.56
CA ILE A 642 29.98 9.33 11.87
C ILE A 642 29.06 10.53 11.70
N PHE A 643 27.90 10.47 12.34
CA PHE A 643 26.92 11.55 12.36
C PHE A 643 26.76 12.07 13.77
N THR A 644 26.78 13.37 13.94
CA THR A 644 26.46 14.03 15.21
C THR A 644 25.09 14.70 15.08
N LEU A 645 24.13 14.19 15.84
CA LEU A 645 22.74 14.60 15.85
C LEU A 645 22.41 14.98 17.29
N ASP A 646 22.16 16.24 17.58
CA ASP A 646 21.80 16.75 18.92
C ASP A 646 22.59 16.08 20.05
N GLU A 647 23.90 16.29 20.09
CA GLU A 647 24.86 15.71 21.07
C GLU A 647 25.08 14.18 20.99
N LYS A 648 24.29 13.44 20.21
CA LYS A 648 24.47 11.99 20.03
C LYS A 648 25.32 11.70 18.81
N ARG A 649 26.25 10.78 18.95
CA ARG A 649 27.14 10.34 17.88
C ARG A 649 26.72 8.96 17.39
N ILE A 650 26.34 8.86 16.12
CA ILE A 650 25.99 7.64 15.43
C ILE A 650 27.14 7.25 14.52
N LEU A 651 27.73 6.10 14.76
CA LEU A 651 28.78 5.51 13.94
C LEU A 651 28.21 4.44 13.04
N ILE A 652 28.40 4.60 11.74
CA ILE A 652 28.05 3.59 10.73
C ILE A 652 29.34 2.90 10.28
N VAL A 653 29.42 1.59 10.48
CA VAL A 653 30.59 0.77 10.16
C VAL A 653 30.33 -0.05 8.91
N ASP A 654 30.81 0.44 7.79
CA ASP A 654 30.74 -0.24 6.50
C ASP A 654 31.91 -1.19 6.28
N GLU A 655 33.11 -0.86 6.79
CA GLU A 655 34.33 -1.67 6.68
C GLU A 655 35.09 -1.77 8.00
N LYS A 656 36.20 -2.52 7.99
CA LYS A 656 37.05 -2.71 9.17
C LYS A 656 37.46 -1.37 9.79
N LEU A 657 37.16 -1.17 11.03
CA LEU A 657 37.45 0.03 11.78
C LEU A 657 38.90 -0.03 12.32
N ASN A 658 39.83 0.65 11.69
CA ASN A 658 41.24 0.72 12.15
C ASN A 658 41.48 1.91 13.08
N THR A 659 40.73 2.99 12.91
CA THR A 659 40.77 4.19 13.78
C THR A 659 39.44 4.30 14.52
N LEU A 660 39.51 4.54 15.83
CA LEU A 660 38.34 4.65 16.70
C LEU A 660 37.95 6.13 16.88
N PRO A 661 36.67 6.48 16.78
CA PRO A 661 36.21 7.74 17.32
C PRO A 661 36.26 7.68 18.87
N HIS A 662 36.51 8.86 19.48
CA HIS A 662 36.58 8.95 20.96
C HIS A 662 35.25 8.54 21.64
N LYS A 663 34.13 8.76 20.98
CA LYS A 663 32.79 8.44 21.48
C LYS A 663 31.84 8.09 20.34
N ALA A 664 31.04 7.03 20.53
CA ALA A 664 29.93 6.67 19.64
C ALA A 664 28.77 6.12 20.48
N ASP A 665 27.74 6.92 20.67
CA ASP A 665 26.59 6.52 21.48
C ASP A 665 25.79 5.38 20.85
N ILE A 666 25.68 5.38 19.50
CA ILE A 666 25.00 4.37 18.72
C ILE A 666 25.94 3.85 17.64
N VAL A 667 26.04 2.55 17.49
CA VAL A 667 26.82 1.89 16.45
C VAL A 667 25.90 1.08 15.55
N ILE A 668 26.00 1.26 14.24
CA ILE A 668 25.32 0.44 13.22
C ILE A 668 26.39 -0.39 12.53
N ALA A 669 26.29 -1.70 12.62
CA ALA A 669 27.28 -2.60 12.06
C ALA A 669 26.71 -3.93 11.58
N THR A 670 27.34 -4.52 10.56
CA THR A 670 27.07 -5.93 10.21
C THR A 670 27.61 -6.85 11.29
N LYS A 671 27.06 -8.08 11.40
CA LYS A 671 27.55 -9.12 12.32
C LYS A 671 29.07 -9.24 12.30
N LYS A 672 29.67 -9.33 11.10
CA LYS A 672 31.10 -9.50 10.90
C LYS A 672 31.92 -8.32 11.49
N ASN A 673 31.43 -7.11 11.28
CA ASN A 673 32.10 -5.92 11.79
C ASN A 673 31.88 -5.79 13.30
N ALA A 674 30.70 -6.15 13.82
CA ALA A 674 30.43 -6.19 15.25
C ALA A 674 31.30 -7.21 16.00
N GLU A 675 31.53 -8.41 15.44
CA GLU A 675 32.45 -9.40 15.99
C GLU A 675 33.90 -8.90 16.08
N LEU A 676 34.37 -8.12 15.08
CA LEU A 676 35.70 -7.51 15.09
C LEU A 676 35.83 -6.43 16.16
N ILE A 677 34.78 -5.59 16.31
CA ILE A 677 34.75 -4.51 17.31
C ILE A 677 34.72 -5.10 18.72
N GLU A 678 33.93 -6.15 18.93
CA GLU A 678 33.80 -6.85 20.21
C GLU A 678 35.11 -7.52 20.63
N LYS A 679 35.75 -8.31 19.75
CA LYS A 679 37.05 -8.96 20.01
C LYS A 679 38.15 -7.99 20.44
N LEU A 680 38.07 -6.75 19.99
CA LEU A 680 39.03 -5.69 20.34
C LEU A 680 38.59 -4.87 21.56
N ASN A 681 37.48 -5.24 22.21
CA ASN A 681 36.91 -4.52 23.38
C ASN A 681 36.64 -3.02 23.12
N ARG A 682 36.35 -2.68 21.88
CA ARG A 682 36.25 -1.29 21.41
C ARG A 682 34.91 -0.65 21.76
N PHE A 683 33.85 -1.42 21.94
CA PHE A 683 32.54 -0.89 22.36
C PHE A 683 32.61 -0.16 23.70
N LYS A 684 33.34 -0.72 24.68
CA LYS A 684 33.60 -0.06 25.98
C LYS A 684 34.44 1.19 25.83
N GLN A 685 35.48 1.16 24.97
CA GLN A 685 36.34 2.32 24.71
C GLN A 685 35.56 3.48 24.11
N MET A 686 34.60 3.22 23.22
CA MET A 686 33.75 4.22 22.59
C MET A 686 32.54 4.65 23.44
N GLN A 687 32.35 4.07 24.61
CA GLN A 687 31.18 4.30 25.48
C GLN A 687 29.84 4.05 24.76
N THR A 688 29.78 3.01 23.95
CA THR A 688 28.60 2.68 23.14
C THR A 688 27.43 2.26 24.03
N LYS A 689 26.29 2.92 23.85
CA LYS A 689 25.05 2.63 24.58
C LYS A 689 24.13 1.69 23.83
N SER A 690 24.15 1.76 22.51
CA SER A 690 23.24 0.99 21.66
C SER A 690 23.94 0.47 20.41
N LEU A 691 23.64 -0.77 20.04
CA LEU A 691 24.15 -1.42 18.84
C LEU A 691 22.98 -1.85 17.96
N ILE A 692 23.02 -1.48 16.69
CA ILE A 692 22.08 -1.95 15.68
C ILE A 692 22.83 -2.91 14.75
N LEU A 693 22.45 -4.18 14.81
CA LEU A 693 23.01 -5.24 13.98
C LEU A 693 22.25 -5.36 12.67
N GLU A 694 23.01 -5.33 11.57
CA GLU A 694 22.50 -5.49 10.22
C GLU A 694 22.88 -6.85 9.63
N LYS A 695 22.08 -7.33 8.68
CA LYS A 695 22.37 -8.55 7.95
C LYS A 695 23.63 -8.46 7.06
N GLY A 696 23.85 -7.30 6.47
CA GLY A 696 24.94 -7.06 5.52
C GLY A 696 24.68 -7.62 4.11
N ARG A 697 25.49 -7.22 3.14
CA ARG A 697 25.39 -7.63 1.73
C ARG A 697 25.77 -9.09 1.55
N GLY A 698 24.96 -9.88 0.85
CA GLY A 698 25.33 -11.21 0.33
C GLY A 698 25.19 -12.39 1.30
N THR A 699 24.74 -12.21 2.53
CA THR A 699 24.60 -13.33 3.48
C THR A 699 23.16 -13.81 3.59
N LEU A 700 22.83 -14.89 2.91
CA LEU A 700 21.52 -15.56 2.94
C LEU A 700 21.19 -16.23 4.29
N LYS A 701 22.16 -16.45 5.18
CA LYS A 701 22.00 -17.09 6.48
C LYS A 701 23.12 -16.66 7.44
N SER A 702 22.98 -15.55 8.11
CA SER A 702 23.80 -15.31 9.31
C SER A 702 22.90 -15.45 10.54
N HIS A 703 22.65 -16.67 11.01
CA HIS A 703 22.15 -16.86 12.35
C HIS A 703 23.15 -16.25 13.31
N ILE A 704 22.71 -15.25 14.07
CA ILE A 704 23.48 -14.70 15.16
C ILE A 704 23.41 -15.75 16.27
N SER A 705 24.55 -16.26 16.71
CA SER A 705 24.56 -17.27 17.77
C SER A 705 24.18 -16.62 19.11
N SER A 706 23.40 -17.31 19.93
CA SER A 706 23.04 -16.85 21.27
C SER A 706 24.29 -16.49 22.11
N ARG A 707 25.35 -17.28 22.00
CA ARG A 707 26.63 -17.02 22.68
C ARG A 707 27.26 -15.67 22.29
N PHE A 708 27.13 -15.25 21.04
CA PHE A 708 27.64 -13.95 20.60
C PHE A 708 26.78 -12.80 21.12
N LEU A 709 25.47 -12.99 21.17
CA LEU A 709 24.56 -12.00 21.77
C LEU A 709 24.83 -11.83 23.25
N ASP A 710 24.99 -12.94 23.99
CA ASP A 710 25.32 -12.92 25.45
C ASP A 710 26.62 -12.15 25.72
N GLN A 711 27.62 -12.28 24.84
CA GLN A 711 28.89 -11.54 24.96
C GLN A 711 28.70 -10.04 24.69
N LEU A 712 27.87 -9.66 23.74
CA LEU A 712 27.57 -8.26 23.44
C LEU A 712 26.73 -7.61 24.54
N GLU A 713 25.76 -8.31 25.12
CA GLU A 713 24.92 -7.81 26.21
C GLU A 713 25.72 -7.47 27.49
N GLN A 714 26.87 -8.12 27.69
CA GLN A 714 27.80 -7.75 28.76
C GLN A 714 28.53 -6.43 28.53
N GLN A 715 28.58 -5.94 27.30
CA GLN A 715 29.32 -4.72 26.93
C GLN A 715 28.42 -3.56 26.57
N ILE A 716 27.21 -3.82 26.05
CA ILE A 716 26.31 -2.84 25.48
C ILE A 716 24.92 -3.00 26.09
N PRO A 717 24.34 -1.95 26.68
CA PRO A 717 23.03 -2.03 27.33
C PRO A 717 21.87 -2.39 26.40
N HIS A 718 21.93 -1.94 25.13
CA HIS A 718 20.82 -2.14 24.20
C HIS A 718 21.33 -2.66 22.86
N ILE A 719 20.81 -3.82 22.43
CA ILE A 719 21.12 -4.45 21.15
C ILE A 719 19.83 -4.63 20.36
N TRP A 720 19.87 -4.24 19.08
CA TRP A 720 18.76 -4.31 18.16
C TRP A 720 19.17 -5.06 16.91
N ILE A 721 18.33 -6.00 16.46
CA ILE A 721 18.55 -6.76 15.23
C ILE A 721 17.55 -6.30 14.20
N SER A 722 18.02 -5.59 13.15
CA SER A 722 17.13 -4.96 12.15
C SER A 722 16.18 -5.92 11.44
N GLU A 723 16.54 -7.20 11.33
CA GLU A 723 15.68 -8.23 10.72
C GLU A 723 14.55 -8.70 11.63
N GLU A 724 14.77 -8.72 12.93
CA GLU A 724 13.83 -9.25 13.95
C GLU A 724 13.03 -8.11 14.60
N ASP A 725 13.70 -7.01 14.89
CA ASP A 725 13.13 -5.90 15.66
C ASP A 725 12.47 -4.82 14.77
N GLY A 726 12.77 -4.80 13.45
CA GLY A 726 12.26 -3.80 12.51
C GLY A 726 12.85 -2.40 12.74
N ALA A 727 12.06 -1.35 12.48
CA ALA A 727 12.47 0.03 12.69
C ALA A 727 12.55 0.38 14.18
N VAL A 728 13.55 1.18 14.52
CA VAL A 728 13.79 1.64 15.90
C VAL A 728 13.66 3.15 15.97
N HIS A 729 12.90 3.65 16.93
CA HIS A 729 12.67 5.07 17.16
C HIS A 729 13.39 5.58 18.39
N MET A 730 13.93 6.78 18.29
CA MET A 730 14.46 7.55 19.42
C MET A 730 13.81 8.93 19.45
N MET A 731 13.12 9.25 20.53
CA MET A 731 12.64 10.60 20.82
C MET A 731 13.55 11.26 21.87
N GLN A 732 13.67 12.58 21.79
CA GLN A 732 14.44 13.51 22.63
C GLN A 732 14.91 12.93 23.99
N LYS A 733 16.23 12.71 24.17
CA LYS A 733 16.91 12.23 25.40
C LYS A 733 16.43 10.92 26.02
N LYS A 734 15.46 10.21 25.40
CA LYS A 734 14.99 8.90 25.83
C LYS A 734 15.80 7.78 25.17
N GLU A 735 15.78 6.61 25.81
CA GLU A 735 16.38 5.40 25.25
C GLU A 735 15.68 4.97 23.95
N LEU A 736 16.38 4.23 23.12
CA LEU A 736 15.82 3.61 21.92
C LEU A 736 14.61 2.76 22.29
N GLN A 737 13.48 2.98 21.63
CA GLN A 737 12.28 2.19 21.81
C GLN A 737 11.99 1.42 20.52
N LYS A 738 11.63 0.13 20.65
CA LYS A 738 11.07 -0.64 19.55
C LYS A 738 9.85 0.09 19.04
N PHE A 739 9.73 0.17 17.73
CA PHE A 739 8.44 0.40 17.14
C PHE A 739 7.57 -0.80 17.52
N HIS A 740 6.54 -0.62 18.35
CA HIS A 740 5.55 -1.66 18.58
C HIS A 740 4.80 -1.94 17.27
N THR A 741 5.36 -2.77 16.42
CA THR A 741 4.53 -3.66 15.62
C THR A 741 3.74 -4.46 16.65
N ILE A 742 2.43 -4.41 16.51
CA ILE A 742 1.43 -5.11 17.28
C ILE A 742 2.03 -6.41 17.85
N LYS A 743 2.11 -6.51 19.19
CA LYS A 743 2.63 -7.69 19.87
C LYS A 743 1.99 -8.93 19.28
N SER A 744 2.75 -9.76 18.58
CA SER A 744 2.38 -11.16 18.43
C SER A 744 2.37 -11.76 19.82
N HIS A 745 1.28 -12.40 20.20
CA HIS A 745 1.18 -13.28 21.37
C HIS A 745 2.29 -14.34 21.29
N LYS A 746 3.43 -14.07 21.90
CA LYS A 746 4.52 -15.00 22.16
C LYS A 746 5.14 -14.70 23.51
N ASP A 747 4.34 -14.45 24.52
CA ASP A 747 4.72 -14.54 25.92
C ASP A 747 3.43 -14.82 26.71
N GLU A 748 2.96 -16.08 26.63
CA GLU A 748 2.25 -16.90 27.61
C GLU A 748 2.36 -18.37 27.21
#